data_50b961ab22af0bdd5dc120389dd40341
#
_entry.id   50b961ab22af0bdd5dc120389dd40341
#
_cell.length_a   1.000
_cell.length_b   1.000
_cell.length_c   1.000
_cell.angle_alpha   90.00
_cell.angle_beta   90.00
_cell.angle_gamma   90.00
#
_symmetry.space_group_name_H-M   'P 1'
#
loop_
_entity.id
_entity.type
_entity.pdbx_description
1 polymer ?
#
loop_
_entity_poly.entity_id
_entity_poly.type
_entity_poly.pdbx_seq_one_letter_code
_entity_poly.pdbx_strand_id
1 'polypeptide(L)'
;MRYAAVALAALISLAACSEQAATAPKADVAPPAGVATEATKAANAALAERLPLDQPGDFEDAGHGLLAQIQKDIVDETGKVVWAVHAQDFINGAAPDTVNPSLWRQQQLLAKHGLFEVKDGLYQVRGYDLAVMSIIRGDTGWIIVDPLTSKETAAAALKLVNDTLGERPVSGVIYTHSHADHFAGARGVITESDIANGVPVLAPVGFTENAIAENLLAGNYMSRRAILMFGGTLPNDATGQVGTGLGPALSTGTAGFIPPTEEISGRGTQRVIDGVKFEFIDAAGTEAPAEFMFYLPDFRALCTAEVATATFHNGLTLRGAKVRDFLEWSRVLDYALVNYAGKSDVSFASHHWPTFGTENVQDYLRGQRDVYRYTHDQTVRRANQGQTQFEIAEDIPEPDVQETHFDTRGYYGTLNHNAKAVYQYYFGWWDGVPATYNAWPMEERSKRMVALAGGEDAALVAGEKAFKEGDYRWAAEVFNAVVFSNPQNQAARDWLASSYEQMGFQAESGAWRDYYLTGAAELRRGLPVDQAIRLGNLDFLKGVPTVELFNALAVRYAPEKLTRDPFTLNFVFPDTEETLMLDVGTRTAFPRPGSASGSPAATLTISRAAFNDLILQTRSFQDIAKAGEAKVEGDPSALLAWFSALETAPFWFNVVEP
;
A
#
# COMPACT_ATOMS: atom_id res chain seq x y z
N MET A 1 -79.10 -53.86 -37.17
CA MET A 1 -79.42 -54.14 -35.78
C MET A 1 -78.97 -53.05 -34.89
N ARG A 2 -79.84 -52.55 -34.15
CA ARG A 2 -79.83 -51.32 -33.39
C ARG A 2 -78.90 -51.38 -32.22
N TYR A 3 -78.16 -50.28 -31.92
CA TYR A 3 -77.73 -49.93 -30.58
C TYR A 3 -78.02 -48.46 -30.32
N ALA A 4 -78.71 -48.24 -29.21
CA ALA A 4 -79.18 -46.97 -28.71
C ALA A 4 -78.05 -46.27 -27.93
N ALA A 5 -77.91 -44.92 -28.15
CA ALA A 5 -77.02 -44.06 -27.37
C ALA A 5 -77.69 -43.70 -26.04
N VAL A 6 -76.99 -43.82 -24.91
CA VAL A 6 -77.30 -43.16 -23.67
C VAL A 6 -76.26 -42.06 -23.42
N ALA A 7 -76.72 -40.83 -23.42
CA ALA A 7 -75.90 -39.65 -23.05
C ALA A 7 -75.98 -39.46 -21.53
N LEU A 8 -74.84 -39.52 -20.82
CA LEU A 8 -74.71 -39.15 -19.44
C LEU A 8 -73.94 -37.82 -19.36
N ALA A 9 -74.63 -36.72 -19.04
CA ALA A 9 -74.02 -35.41 -18.80
C ALA A 9 -73.40 -35.39 -17.40
N ALA A 10 -72.08 -35.35 -17.32
CA ALA A 10 -71.29 -35.05 -16.10
C ALA A 10 -71.02 -33.56 -16.05
N LEU A 11 -71.66 -32.86 -15.10
CA LEU A 11 -71.28 -31.49 -14.69
C LEU A 11 -69.95 -31.56 -13.93
N ILE A 12 -68.89 -31.10 -14.55
CA ILE A 12 -67.58 -30.81 -13.90
C ILE A 12 -67.65 -29.38 -13.38
N SER A 13 -67.79 -29.23 -12.07
CA SER A 13 -67.57 -27.97 -11.37
C SER A 13 -66.09 -27.67 -11.35
N LEU A 14 -65.63 -26.71 -12.14
CA LEU A 14 -64.31 -26.10 -12.02
C LEU A 14 -64.30 -25.27 -10.72
N ALA A 15 -63.77 -25.84 -9.62
CA ALA A 15 -63.27 -25.03 -8.54
C ALA A 15 -61.96 -24.34 -8.99
N ALA A 16 -62.05 -23.05 -9.26
CA ALA A 16 -60.89 -22.22 -9.47
C ALA A 16 -60.12 -22.15 -8.12
N CYS A 17 -59.10 -22.96 -7.96
CA CYS A 17 -58.06 -22.68 -6.97
C CYS A 17 -57.35 -21.40 -7.43
N SER A 18 -57.68 -20.28 -6.82
CA SER A 18 -56.77 -19.12 -6.84
C SER A 18 -55.53 -19.53 -6.06
N GLU A 19 -54.50 -20.00 -6.76
CA GLU A 19 -53.14 -19.94 -6.20
C GLU A 19 -52.86 -18.47 -5.89
N GLN A 20 -52.99 -18.10 -4.62
CA GLN A 20 -52.32 -16.94 -4.12
C GLN A 20 -50.82 -17.17 -4.42
N ALA A 21 -50.29 -16.45 -5.42
CA ALA A 21 -48.87 -16.38 -5.63
C ALA A 21 -48.24 -15.98 -4.27
N ALA A 22 -47.56 -16.93 -3.64
CA ALA A 22 -46.80 -16.63 -2.45
C ALA A 22 -45.87 -15.48 -2.80
N THR A 23 -46.07 -14.34 -2.15
CA THR A 23 -45.12 -13.22 -2.30
C THR A 23 -43.74 -13.75 -1.98
N ALA A 24 -42.80 -13.60 -2.93
CA ALA A 24 -41.44 -14.03 -2.69
C ALA A 24 -40.95 -13.44 -1.35
N PRO A 25 -40.25 -14.22 -0.52
CA PRO A 25 -39.72 -13.71 0.73
C PRO A 25 -38.80 -12.51 0.40
N LYS A 26 -38.97 -11.41 1.14
CA LYS A 26 -38.09 -10.25 1.05
C LYS A 26 -37.03 -10.38 2.13
N ALA A 27 -35.81 -9.94 1.79
CA ALA A 27 -34.73 -9.82 2.75
C ALA A 27 -35.11 -8.84 3.89
N ASP A 28 -34.61 -9.10 5.08
CA ASP A 28 -34.74 -8.21 6.23
C ASP A 28 -33.92 -6.92 6.02
N VAL A 29 -33.99 -5.99 6.96
CA VAL A 29 -33.11 -4.81 6.98
C VAL A 29 -31.72 -5.24 7.48
N ALA A 30 -30.68 -4.74 6.81
CA ALA A 30 -29.30 -5.00 7.24
C ALA A 30 -29.04 -4.50 8.67
N PRO A 31 -28.11 -5.14 9.42
CA PRO A 31 -27.73 -4.67 10.75
C PRO A 31 -27.20 -3.23 10.74
N PRO A 32 -27.32 -2.51 11.87
CA PRO A 32 -26.75 -1.17 11.99
C PRO A 32 -25.22 -1.23 11.86
N ALA A 33 -24.65 -0.15 11.33
CA ALA A 33 -23.20 0.00 11.17
C ALA A 33 -22.46 -0.06 12.52
N GLY A 34 -21.22 -0.59 12.50
CA GLY A 34 -20.32 -0.58 13.64
C GLY A 34 -20.66 -1.60 14.74
N VAL A 35 -21.53 -2.58 14.48
CA VAL A 35 -21.93 -3.59 15.46
C VAL A 35 -21.41 -4.98 15.05
N ALA A 36 -20.60 -5.60 15.91
CA ALA A 36 -20.16 -6.97 15.72
C ALA A 36 -21.32 -7.95 16.00
N THR A 37 -21.51 -8.91 15.08
CA THR A 37 -22.47 -10.00 15.29
C THR A 37 -21.97 -11.00 16.32
N GLU A 38 -22.87 -11.88 16.84
CA GLU A 38 -22.46 -12.93 17.76
C GLU A 38 -21.44 -13.90 17.14
N ALA A 39 -21.52 -14.18 15.83
CA ALA A 39 -20.54 -15.02 15.14
C ALA A 39 -19.16 -14.34 15.10
N THR A 40 -19.08 -13.03 14.85
CA THR A 40 -17.84 -12.26 14.90
C THR A 40 -17.24 -12.24 16.31
N LYS A 41 -18.05 -11.97 17.33
CA LYS A 41 -17.62 -12.02 18.73
C LYS A 41 -17.06 -13.39 19.12
N ALA A 42 -17.77 -14.47 18.72
CA ALA A 42 -17.34 -15.84 18.99
C ALA A 42 -16.01 -16.17 18.29
N ALA A 43 -15.80 -15.74 17.03
CA ALA A 43 -14.55 -15.95 16.31
C ALA A 43 -13.38 -15.21 16.98
N ASN A 44 -13.56 -13.94 17.36
CA ASN A 44 -12.55 -13.16 18.05
C ASN A 44 -12.23 -13.73 19.45
N ALA A 45 -13.24 -14.18 20.19
CA ALA A 45 -13.05 -14.81 21.51
C ALA A 45 -12.27 -16.13 21.39
N ALA A 46 -12.60 -16.99 20.43
CA ALA A 46 -11.87 -18.23 20.18
C ALA A 46 -10.40 -18.01 19.84
N LEU A 47 -10.08 -16.95 19.08
CA LEU A 47 -8.71 -16.57 18.80
C LEU A 47 -7.98 -16.07 20.07
N ALA A 48 -8.65 -15.26 20.88
CA ALA A 48 -8.08 -14.78 22.13
C ALA A 48 -7.77 -15.90 23.14
N GLU A 49 -8.58 -16.98 23.16
CA GLU A 49 -8.31 -18.16 23.98
C GLU A 49 -7.12 -18.99 23.49
N ARG A 50 -6.86 -18.99 22.17
CA ARG A 50 -5.77 -19.77 21.55
C ARG A 50 -4.39 -19.11 21.70
N LEU A 51 -4.34 -17.78 21.64
CA LEU A 51 -3.07 -17.05 21.56
C LEU A 51 -2.63 -16.52 22.93
N PRO A 52 -1.32 -16.56 23.26
CA PRO A 52 -0.76 -16.02 24.51
C PRO A 52 -0.62 -14.49 24.40
N LEU A 53 -1.74 -13.75 24.31
CA LEU A 53 -1.77 -12.31 24.05
C LEU A 53 -1.13 -11.44 25.17
N ASP A 54 -0.91 -11.99 26.34
CA ASP A 54 -0.36 -11.34 27.52
C ASP A 54 1.18 -11.48 27.64
N GLN A 55 1.85 -12.08 26.65
CA GLN A 55 3.31 -12.18 26.64
C GLN A 55 3.97 -10.81 26.73
N PRO A 56 4.89 -10.56 27.73
CA PRO A 56 5.41 -9.23 28.00
C PRO A 56 6.56 -8.79 27.09
N GLY A 57 7.31 -9.72 26.48
CA GLY A 57 8.57 -9.44 25.78
C GLY A 57 8.50 -8.32 24.75
N ASP A 58 7.54 -8.40 23.82
CA ASP A 58 7.34 -7.33 22.81
C ASP A 58 6.99 -5.97 23.45
N PHE A 59 6.21 -5.99 24.56
CA PHE A 59 5.85 -4.75 25.27
C PHE A 59 7.04 -4.12 25.98
N GLU A 60 7.99 -4.93 26.46
CA GLU A 60 9.26 -4.47 27.03
C GLU A 60 10.13 -3.87 25.93
N ASP A 61 10.35 -4.59 24.83
CA ASP A 61 11.14 -4.13 23.68
C ASP A 61 10.56 -2.87 23.04
N ALA A 62 9.26 -2.83 22.81
CA ALA A 62 8.58 -1.66 22.23
C ALA A 62 8.62 -0.42 23.14
N GLY A 63 8.71 -0.60 24.46
CA GLY A 63 8.84 0.48 25.45
C GLY A 63 10.27 0.87 25.78
N HIS A 64 11.25 0.07 25.36
CA HIS A 64 12.65 0.24 25.77
C HIS A 64 13.25 1.56 25.27
N GLY A 65 13.97 2.26 26.15
CA GLY A 65 14.79 3.41 25.81
C GLY A 65 14.03 4.69 25.48
N LEU A 66 12.76 4.86 25.86
CA LEU A 66 12.00 6.10 25.61
C LEU A 66 12.68 7.30 26.29
N LEU A 67 13.05 8.32 25.49
CA LEU A 67 13.72 9.55 25.94
C LEU A 67 12.77 10.75 25.94
N ALA A 68 12.01 10.92 24.88
CA ALA A 68 11.15 12.11 24.68
C ALA A 68 9.99 11.81 23.74
N GLN A 69 8.95 12.67 23.78
CA GLN A 69 7.76 12.57 22.93
C GLN A 69 7.34 13.93 22.40
N ILE A 70 6.80 13.97 21.17
CA ILE A 70 6.08 15.13 20.64
C ILE A 70 4.71 15.19 21.33
N GLN A 71 4.34 16.38 21.84
CA GLN A 71 3.13 16.58 22.64
C GLN A 71 1.99 17.25 21.84
N LYS A 72 2.29 17.81 20.67
CA LYS A 72 1.32 18.55 19.85
C LYS A 72 1.24 17.93 18.47
N ASP A 73 0.07 18.07 17.87
CA ASP A 73 -0.12 17.68 16.48
C ASP A 73 0.92 18.34 15.56
N ILE A 74 1.40 17.58 14.60
CA ILE A 74 2.30 18.05 13.55
C ILE A 74 1.42 18.68 12.46
N VAL A 75 1.73 19.93 12.09
CA VAL A 75 0.94 20.71 11.13
C VAL A 75 1.81 21.17 9.96
N ASP A 76 1.18 21.41 8.82
CA ASP A 76 1.81 22.06 7.68
C ASP A 76 1.90 23.60 7.83
N GLU A 77 2.43 24.27 6.82
CA GLU A 77 2.60 25.75 6.79
C GLU A 77 1.27 26.51 6.88
N THR A 78 0.15 25.87 6.54
CA THR A 78 -1.19 26.46 6.62
C THR A 78 -1.87 26.23 7.97
N GLY A 79 -1.27 25.42 8.85
CA GLY A 79 -1.84 24.98 10.11
C GLY A 79 -2.75 23.75 10.00
N LYS A 80 -2.83 23.09 8.84
CA LYS A 80 -3.56 21.84 8.68
C LYS A 80 -2.79 20.71 9.37
N VAL A 81 -3.51 19.88 10.14
CA VAL A 81 -2.91 18.71 10.80
C VAL A 81 -2.46 17.70 9.76
N VAL A 82 -1.17 17.36 9.82
CA VAL A 82 -0.50 16.33 9.02
C VAL A 82 -0.44 15.02 9.80
N TRP A 83 -0.23 15.11 11.10
CA TRP A 83 -0.20 13.99 12.03
C TRP A 83 -0.83 14.37 13.37
N ALA A 84 -1.91 13.69 13.73
CA ALA A 84 -2.58 13.87 15.02
C ALA A 84 -1.93 12.93 16.05
N VAL A 85 -1.15 13.50 16.98
CA VAL A 85 -0.30 12.73 17.91
C VAL A 85 -1.12 11.85 18.84
N HIS A 86 -2.33 12.27 19.21
CA HIS A 86 -3.20 11.55 20.15
C HIS A 86 -4.29 10.71 19.47
N ALA A 87 -4.21 10.53 18.14
CA ALA A 87 -5.26 9.81 17.40
C ALA A 87 -5.40 8.33 17.82
N GLN A 88 -4.37 7.75 18.43
CA GLN A 88 -4.32 6.35 18.84
C GLN A 88 -4.44 6.12 20.35
N ASP A 89 -4.69 7.16 21.14
CA ASP A 89 -4.79 7.06 22.62
C ASP A 89 -5.93 6.14 23.09
N PHE A 90 -6.92 5.89 22.21
CA PHE A 90 -8.01 4.96 22.50
C PHE A 90 -7.57 3.48 22.50
N ILE A 91 -6.38 3.15 21.93
CA ILE A 91 -5.87 1.78 21.82
C ILE A 91 -5.24 1.36 23.14
N ASN A 92 -6.07 0.98 24.08
CA ASN A 92 -5.65 0.53 25.40
C ASN A 92 -6.65 -0.49 25.98
N GLY A 93 -6.23 -1.28 26.98
CA GLY A 93 -7.09 -2.26 27.63
C GLY A 93 -7.43 -3.46 26.73
N ALA A 94 -8.55 -4.12 27.03
CA ALA A 94 -9.01 -5.29 26.29
C ALA A 94 -9.49 -4.94 24.89
N ALA A 95 -9.32 -5.89 23.95
CA ALA A 95 -9.80 -5.71 22.58
C ALA A 95 -11.33 -5.56 22.55
N PRO A 96 -11.86 -4.54 21.82
CA PRO A 96 -13.29 -4.42 21.57
C PRO A 96 -13.82 -5.57 20.69
N ASP A 97 -15.11 -5.87 20.78
CA ASP A 97 -15.78 -6.90 19.96
C ASP A 97 -15.61 -6.70 18.44
N THR A 98 -15.38 -5.45 18.03
CA THR A 98 -15.19 -5.03 16.63
C THR A 98 -13.75 -5.07 16.15
N VAL A 99 -12.81 -5.62 16.95
CA VAL A 99 -11.40 -5.71 16.59
C VAL A 99 -10.86 -7.09 16.89
N ASN A 100 -10.14 -7.66 15.94
CA ASN A 100 -9.40 -8.90 16.16
C ASN A 100 -8.40 -8.72 17.33
N PRO A 101 -8.41 -9.59 18.36
CA PRO A 101 -7.62 -9.40 19.58
C PRO A 101 -6.11 -9.43 19.35
N SER A 102 -5.63 -10.19 18.37
CA SER A 102 -4.22 -10.24 18.00
C SER A 102 -3.78 -8.93 17.33
N LEU A 103 -4.60 -8.38 16.42
CA LEU A 103 -4.36 -7.06 15.83
C LEU A 103 -4.39 -5.97 16.90
N TRP A 104 -5.33 -6.03 17.86
CA TRP A 104 -5.38 -5.06 18.95
C TRP A 104 -4.10 -5.03 19.77
N ARG A 105 -3.57 -6.22 20.12
CA ARG A 105 -2.26 -6.33 20.78
C ARG A 105 -1.15 -5.67 19.97
N GLN A 106 -1.08 -5.96 18.67
CA GLN A 106 -0.08 -5.36 17.78
C GLN A 106 -0.19 -3.83 17.75
N GLN A 107 -1.42 -3.30 17.71
CA GLN A 107 -1.63 -1.86 17.68
C GLN A 107 -1.29 -1.18 19.03
N GLN A 108 -1.47 -1.84 20.16
CA GLN A 108 -0.99 -1.35 21.46
C GLN A 108 0.53 -1.18 21.51
N LEU A 109 1.27 -2.03 20.80
CA LEU A 109 2.72 -1.94 20.65
C LEU A 109 3.10 -0.78 19.71
N LEU A 110 2.43 -0.64 18.58
CA LEU A 110 2.64 0.42 17.59
C LEU A 110 2.20 1.81 18.08
N ALA A 111 1.26 1.88 19.00
CA ALA A 111 0.85 3.14 19.64
C ALA A 111 1.92 3.75 20.56
N LYS A 112 2.97 3.00 20.90
CA LYS A 112 4.12 3.53 21.66
C LYS A 112 4.95 4.43 20.74
N HIS A 113 4.86 5.74 20.94
CA HIS A 113 5.51 6.74 20.11
C HIS A 113 6.55 7.55 20.87
N GLY A 114 7.54 8.09 20.18
CA GLY A 114 8.59 8.95 20.78
C GLY A 114 9.95 8.80 20.11
N LEU A 115 10.96 9.41 20.75
CA LEU A 115 12.37 9.19 20.51
C LEU A 115 12.86 8.12 21.51
N PHE A 116 13.44 7.05 20.98
CA PHE A 116 13.91 5.92 21.76
C PHE A 116 15.41 5.71 21.54
N GLU A 117 16.15 5.45 22.61
CA GLU A 117 17.52 4.96 22.51
C GLU A 117 17.50 3.44 22.27
N VAL A 118 18.00 3.01 21.13
CA VAL A 118 18.21 1.59 20.80
C VAL A 118 19.52 1.10 21.41
N LYS A 119 20.55 1.92 21.26
CA LYS A 119 21.89 1.72 21.83
C LYS A 119 22.58 3.08 21.87
N ASP A 120 23.60 3.29 22.73
CA ASP A 120 24.33 4.57 22.74
C ASP A 120 24.79 4.97 21.34
N GLY A 121 24.30 6.12 20.86
CA GLY A 121 24.55 6.64 19.53
C GLY A 121 23.65 6.09 18.42
N LEU A 122 22.73 5.18 18.71
CA LEU A 122 21.72 4.67 17.77
C LEU A 122 20.32 4.90 18.37
N TYR A 123 19.49 5.65 17.66
CA TYR A 123 18.17 6.08 18.11
C TYR A 123 17.12 5.79 17.07
N GLN A 124 15.84 5.75 17.48
CA GLN A 124 14.68 5.66 16.60
C GLN A 124 13.61 6.66 17.01
N VAL A 125 13.01 7.33 16.02
CA VAL A 125 11.75 8.07 16.20
C VAL A 125 10.63 7.21 15.63
N ARG A 126 9.69 6.80 16.50
CA ARG A 126 8.61 5.86 16.19
C ARG A 126 7.25 6.49 16.46
N GLY A 127 6.21 6.07 15.70
CA GLY A 127 4.82 6.39 15.96
C GLY A 127 4.38 7.78 15.49
N TYR A 128 5.13 8.44 14.60
CA TYR A 128 4.76 9.72 14.00
C TYR A 128 4.57 9.65 12.48
N ASP A 129 4.61 8.45 11.93
CA ASP A 129 4.30 8.10 10.54
C ASP A 129 4.06 6.58 10.46
N LEU A 130 3.87 6.05 9.24
CA LEU A 130 3.83 4.62 8.97
C LEU A 130 5.18 3.96 9.27
N ALA A 131 6.26 4.54 8.74
CA ALA A 131 7.63 4.08 8.92
C ALA A 131 8.28 4.63 10.20
N VAL A 132 9.47 4.12 10.50
CA VAL A 132 10.34 4.50 11.61
C VAL A 132 11.59 5.19 11.07
N MET A 133 11.89 6.40 11.55
CA MET A 133 13.16 7.07 11.24
C MET A 133 14.23 6.63 12.24
N SER A 134 15.34 6.05 11.74
CA SER A 134 16.49 5.73 12.58
C SER A 134 17.56 6.80 12.47
N ILE A 135 18.23 7.11 13.58
CA ILE A 135 19.22 8.17 13.69
C ILE A 135 20.50 7.60 14.29
N ILE A 136 21.62 7.77 13.58
CA ILE A 136 22.94 7.28 14.02
C ILE A 136 23.83 8.49 14.27
N ARG A 137 24.49 8.52 15.42
CA ARG A 137 25.45 9.56 15.76
C ARG A 137 26.76 9.32 15.05
N GLY A 138 27.08 10.19 14.07
CA GLY A 138 28.40 10.26 13.44
C GLY A 138 29.39 11.12 14.24
N ASP A 139 30.59 11.27 13.72
CA ASP A 139 31.64 12.11 14.33
C ASP A 139 31.21 13.57 14.39
N THR A 140 30.58 14.10 13.32
CA THR A 140 30.25 15.52 13.18
C THR A 140 28.76 15.81 13.17
N GLY A 141 27.88 14.85 12.73
CA GLY A 141 26.46 15.06 12.51
C GLY A 141 25.60 13.86 12.84
N TRP A 142 24.36 13.92 12.38
CA TRP A 142 23.42 12.83 12.38
C TRP A 142 23.36 12.13 11.01
N ILE A 143 23.44 10.81 10.97
CA ILE A 143 23.13 10.00 9.81
C ILE A 143 21.67 9.55 9.97
N ILE A 144 20.82 9.94 9.02
CA ILE A 144 19.38 9.65 9.03
C ILE A 144 19.10 8.45 8.14
N VAL A 145 18.36 7.47 8.65
CA VAL A 145 17.89 6.32 7.89
C VAL A 145 16.36 6.41 7.79
N ASP A 146 15.85 6.37 6.57
CA ASP A 146 14.42 6.40 6.21
C ASP A 146 13.67 7.61 6.81
N PRO A 147 13.79 8.78 6.19
CA PRO A 147 13.24 10.03 6.71
C PRO A 147 11.71 10.16 6.52
N LEU A 148 10.93 9.11 6.76
CA LEU A 148 9.46 9.08 6.81
C LEU A 148 8.78 9.48 5.47
N THR A 149 7.43 9.57 5.50
CA THR A 149 6.59 9.85 4.32
C THR A 149 6.51 11.34 4.00
N SER A 150 6.51 12.20 5.02
CA SER A 150 6.28 13.64 4.81
C SER A 150 7.37 14.51 5.38
N LYS A 151 7.61 15.64 4.70
CA LYS A 151 8.53 16.69 5.12
C LYS A 151 8.28 17.13 6.56
N GLU A 152 7.02 17.29 6.92
CA GLU A 152 6.59 17.81 8.20
C GLU A 152 6.86 16.83 9.34
N THR A 153 6.56 15.53 9.14
CA THR A 153 6.83 14.49 10.15
C THR A 153 8.34 14.26 10.30
N ALA A 154 9.10 14.23 9.21
CA ALA A 154 10.55 14.11 9.23
C ALA A 154 11.24 15.29 9.94
N ALA A 155 10.80 16.54 9.65
CA ALA A 155 11.32 17.74 10.31
C ALA A 155 10.99 17.74 11.82
N ALA A 156 9.78 17.34 12.20
CA ALA A 156 9.38 17.25 13.61
C ALA A 156 10.18 16.18 14.35
N ALA A 157 10.46 15.03 13.69
CA ALA A 157 11.28 13.97 14.23
C ALA A 157 12.73 14.42 14.45
N LEU A 158 13.37 15.06 13.45
CA LEU A 158 14.72 15.60 13.58
C LEU A 158 14.80 16.69 14.66
N LYS A 159 13.76 17.54 14.74
CA LYS A 159 13.68 18.54 15.81
C LYS A 159 13.62 17.90 17.20
N LEU A 160 12.82 16.85 17.39
CA LEU A 160 12.74 16.12 18.66
C LEU A 160 14.11 15.55 19.05
N VAL A 161 14.86 15.01 18.08
CA VAL A 161 16.23 14.49 18.28
C VAL A 161 17.15 15.62 18.72
N ASN A 162 17.19 16.73 18.02
CA ASN A 162 18.06 17.89 18.32
C ASN A 162 17.71 18.55 19.66
N ASP A 163 16.43 18.71 19.97
CA ASP A 163 15.97 19.26 21.24
C ASP A 163 16.38 18.37 22.45
N THR A 164 16.44 17.04 22.25
CA THR A 164 16.69 16.08 23.32
C THR A 164 18.17 15.75 23.48
N LEU A 165 18.89 15.56 22.37
CA LEU A 165 20.27 15.03 22.37
C LEU A 165 21.33 16.11 22.06
N GLY A 166 20.90 17.32 21.71
CA GLY A 166 21.74 18.42 21.26
C GLY A 166 21.74 18.58 19.74
N GLU A 167 21.80 19.83 19.30
CA GLU A 167 21.75 20.18 17.88
C GLU A 167 23.01 19.73 17.14
N ARG A 168 22.81 19.02 16.02
CA ARG A 168 23.86 18.58 15.10
C ARG A 168 23.35 18.68 13.66
N PRO A 169 24.23 18.97 12.67
CA PRO A 169 23.86 18.90 11.26
C PRO A 169 23.57 17.47 10.83
N VAL A 170 22.84 17.29 9.72
CA VAL A 170 22.74 16.00 9.05
C VAL A 170 24.00 15.79 8.21
N SER A 171 24.70 14.68 8.44
CA SER A 171 25.96 14.30 7.77
C SER A 171 25.81 13.16 6.76
N GLY A 172 24.64 12.55 6.66
CA GLY A 172 24.30 11.53 5.66
C GLY A 172 22.84 11.13 5.74
N VAL A 173 22.29 10.67 4.62
CA VAL A 173 20.94 10.10 4.54
C VAL A 173 21.00 8.75 3.83
N ILE A 174 20.23 7.78 4.31
CA ILE A 174 20.15 6.43 3.76
C ILE A 174 18.67 6.12 3.52
N TYR A 175 18.31 5.74 2.30
CA TYR A 175 17.03 5.13 1.98
C TYR A 175 17.21 3.63 1.88
N THR A 176 16.55 2.86 2.73
CA THR A 176 16.70 1.40 2.72
C THR A 176 16.11 0.77 1.47
N HIS A 177 15.03 1.34 0.96
CA HIS A 177 14.35 0.85 -0.24
C HIS A 177 13.44 1.93 -0.90
N SER A 178 12.79 1.56 -2.01
CA SER A 178 12.13 2.49 -2.93
C SER A 178 10.68 2.86 -2.60
N HIS A 179 10.14 2.48 -1.43
CA HIS A 179 8.80 2.90 -1.02
C HIS A 179 8.77 4.31 -0.41
N ALA A 180 7.68 5.04 -0.64
CA ALA A 180 7.61 6.47 -0.35
C ALA A 180 7.73 6.83 1.14
N ASP A 181 7.32 5.96 2.04
CA ASP A 181 7.39 6.15 3.48
C ASP A 181 8.81 6.08 4.05
N HIS A 182 9.81 5.76 3.22
CA HIS A 182 11.23 5.70 3.60
C HIS A 182 12.07 6.83 3.00
N PHE A 183 11.52 7.60 2.05
CA PHE A 183 12.29 8.67 1.41
C PHE A 183 11.54 9.99 1.21
N ALA A 184 10.20 9.96 1.17
CA ALA A 184 9.46 11.12 0.70
C ALA A 184 9.47 12.31 1.68
N GLY A 185 9.85 12.09 2.94
CA GLY A 185 10.08 13.13 3.93
C GLY A 185 11.50 13.73 3.94
N ALA A 186 12.41 13.32 3.04
CA ALA A 186 13.82 13.73 3.05
C ALA A 186 14.03 15.25 3.09
N ARG A 187 13.15 16.03 2.45
CA ARG A 187 13.18 17.51 2.50
C ARG A 187 12.90 18.10 3.88
N GLY A 188 12.48 17.29 4.84
CA GLY A 188 12.36 17.68 6.24
C GLY A 188 13.67 17.60 7.03
N VAL A 189 14.67 16.87 6.49
CA VAL A 189 15.94 16.62 7.18
C VAL A 189 17.15 17.18 6.44
N ILE A 190 17.12 17.30 5.09
CA ILE A 190 18.20 17.89 4.29
C ILE A 190 17.64 18.80 3.19
N THR A 191 18.51 19.68 2.68
CA THR A 191 18.24 20.62 1.59
C THR A 191 19.16 20.36 0.41
N GLU A 192 18.84 20.95 -0.76
CA GLU A 192 19.74 20.94 -1.93
C GLU A 192 21.11 21.57 -1.62
N SER A 193 21.17 22.54 -0.70
CA SER A 193 22.45 23.14 -0.28
C SER A 193 23.31 22.14 0.49
N ASP A 194 22.71 21.30 1.34
CA ASP A 194 23.45 20.27 2.08
C ASP A 194 24.04 19.25 1.13
N ILE A 195 23.29 18.85 0.10
CA ILE A 195 23.76 17.94 -0.96
C ILE A 195 24.89 18.58 -1.75
N ALA A 196 24.74 19.85 -2.15
CA ALA A 196 25.78 20.59 -2.87
C ALA A 196 27.06 20.76 -2.03
N ASN A 197 26.94 20.77 -0.71
CA ASN A 197 28.06 20.80 0.25
C ASN A 197 28.63 19.41 0.56
N GLY A 198 28.12 18.35 -0.09
CA GLY A 198 28.70 17.01 -0.04
C GLY A 198 28.05 16.07 0.98
N VAL A 199 26.88 16.38 1.53
CA VAL A 199 26.10 15.40 2.34
C VAL A 199 25.66 14.26 1.42
N PRO A 200 26.09 13.02 1.67
CA PRO A 200 25.74 11.89 0.82
C PRO A 200 24.29 11.41 1.09
N VAL A 201 23.62 11.03 0.00
CA VAL A 201 22.33 10.32 0.05
C VAL A 201 22.52 8.96 -0.60
N LEU A 202 22.42 7.89 0.18
CA LEU A 202 22.67 6.52 -0.27
C LEU A 202 21.35 5.79 -0.45
N ALA A 203 21.27 4.95 -1.48
CA ALA A 203 20.13 4.08 -1.75
C ALA A 203 20.57 2.78 -2.45
N PRO A 204 19.74 1.73 -2.52
CA PRO A 204 20.04 0.54 -3.31
C PRO A 204 20.00 0.84 -4.81
N VAL A 205 20.76 0.08 -5.59
CA VAL A 205 20.75 0.16 -7.07
C VAL A 205 19.32 -0.03 -7.61
N GLY A 206 18.95 0.84 -8.57
CA GLY A 206 17.61 0.86 -9.17
C GLY A 206 16.55 1.56 -8.33
N PHE A 207 16.94 2.22 -7.25
CA PHE A 207 16.02 2.95 -6.36
C PHE A 207 15.17 3.97 -7.13
N THR A 208 15.81 4.87 -7.86
CA THR A 208 15.12 5.97 -8.56
C THR A 208 14.08 5.46 -9.55
N GLU A 209 14.43 4.46 -10.38
CA GLU A 209 13.51 3.87 -11.35
C GLU A 209 12.27 3.27 -10.68
N ASN A 210 12.46 2.50 -9.61
CA ASN A 210 11.36 1.83 -8.92
C ASN A 210 10.49 2.81 -8.12
N ALA A 211 11.07 3.79 -7.45
CA ALA A 211 10.33 4.86 -6.76
C ALA A 211 9.42 5.64 -7.73
N ILE A 212 9.92 5.95 -8.94
CA ILE A 212 9.14 6.65 -9.98
C ILE A 212 8.06 5.74 -10.56
N ALA A 213 8.37 4.49 -10.84
CA ALA A 213 7.40 3.54 -11.41
C ALA A 213 6.14 3.42 -10.52
N GLU A 214 6.31 3.29 -9.22
CA GLU A 214 5.19 3.17 -8.29
C GLU A 214 4.46 4.49 -8.04
N ASN A 215 5.18 5.58 -7.83
CA ASN A 215 4.57 6.83 -7.38
C ASN A 215 4.12 7.75 -8.52
N LEU A 216 4.63 7.58 -9.74
CA LEU A 216 4.30 8.45 -10.87
C LEU A 216 3.60 7.70 -12.01
N LEU A 217 4.16 6.58 -12.53
CA LEU A 217 3.56 5.85 -13.65
C LEU A 217 2.22 5.22 -13.26
N ALA A 218 2.18 4.47 -12.16
CA ALA A 218 0.98 3.82 -11.62
C ALA A 218 0.36 4.59 -10.45
N GLY A 219 0.91 5.76 -10.10
CA GLY A 219 0.66 6.47 -8.85
C GLY A 219 -0.81 6.80 -8.59
N ASN A 220 -1.59 7.18 -9.62
CA ASN A 220 -3.01 7.50 -9.43
C ASN A 220 -3.81 6.30 -8.92
N TYR A 221 -3.61 5.13 -9.56
CA TYR A 221 -4.32 3.90 -9.18
C TYR A 221 -3.85 3.37 -7.82
N MET A 222 -2.53 3.36 -7.60
CA MET A 222 -1.95 2.91 -6.34
C MET A 222 -2.34 3.79 -5.16
N SER A 223 -2.30 5.13 -5.32
CA SER A 223 -2.70 6.07 -4.27
C SER A 223 -4.18 5.95 -3.90
N ARG A 224 -5.06 5.75 -4.90
CA ARG A 224 -6.49 5.51 -4.64
C ARG A 224 -6.71 4.22 -3.82
N ARG A 225 -6.00 3.15 -4.15
CA ARG A 225 -6.08 1.88 -3.40
C ARG A 225 -5.37 1.95 -2.05
N ALA A 226 -4.35 2.80 -1.91
CA ALA A 226 -3.70 3.05 -0.64
C ALA A 226 -4.66 3.65 0.39
N ILE A 227 -5.61 4.50 -0.03
CA ILE A 227 -6.66 5.02 0.86
C ILE A 227 -7.49 3.88 1.47
N LEU A 228 -7.84 2.86 0.68
CA LEU A 228 -8.55 1.70 1.20
C LEU A 228 -7.64 0.86 2.10
N MET A 229 -6.40 0.64 1.69
CA MET A 229 -5.45 -0.24 2.38
C MET A 229 -5.01 0.29 3.75
N PHE A 230 -4.88 1.60 3.88
CA PHE A 230 -4.41 2.26 5.11
C PHE A 230 -5.56 2.93 5.90
N GLY A 231 -6.80 2.76 5.45
CA GLY A 231 -7.96 3.31 6.15
C GLY A 231 -7.98 4.84 6.25
N GLY A 232 -7.35 5.57 5.30
CA GLY A 232 -7.10 7.00 5.40
C GLY A 232 -8.34 7.91 5.48
N THR A 233 -9.55 7.34 5.31
CA THR A 233 -10.84 8.03 5.42
C THR A 233 -11.75 7.47 6.51
N LEU A 234 -11.25 6.50 7.25
CA LEU A 234 -11.95 5.91 8.39
C LEU A 234 -11.77 6.78 9.65
N PRO A 235 -12.72 6.77 10.59
CA PRO A 235 -12.49 7.33 11.90
C PRO A 235 -11.44 6.54 12.67
N ASN A 236 -10.66 7.21 13.52
CA ASN A 236 -9.73 6.57 14.44
C ASN A 236 -10.51 6.11 15.69
N ASP A 237 -11.11 4.94 15.62
CA ASP A 237 -11.84 4.31 16.70
C ASP A 237 -11.96 2.78 16.50
N ALA A 238 -12.58 2.08 17.45
CA ALA A 238 -12.72 0.62 17.42
C ALA A 238 -13.58 0.09 16.26
N THR A 239 -14.40 0.91 15.63
CA THR A 239 -15.24 0.54 14.47
C THR A 239 -14.62 0.95 13.14
N GLY A 240 -13.54 1.74 13.18
CA GLY A 240 -12.79 2.25 12.04
C GLY A 240 -11.35 1.76 12.01
N GLN A 241 -10.43 2.69 11.72
CA GLN A 241 -8.99 2.44 11.63
C GLN A 241 -8.39 2.34 13.03
N VAL A 242 -7.74 1.22 13.33
CA VAL A 242 -6.99 1.01 14.58
C VAL A 242 -5.49 0.99 14.34
N GLY A 243 -5.07 0.96 13.09
CA GLY A 243 -3.70 0.89 12.61
C GLY A 243 -3.56 -0.09 11.45
N THR A 244 -2.44 -0.01 10.75
CA THR A 244 -2.24 -0.72 9.48
C THR A 244 -1.65 -2.13 9.64
N GLY A 245 -1.23 -2.50 10.85
CA GLY A 245 -0.45 -3.72 11.11
C GLY A 245 1.05 -3.57 10.84
N LEU A 246 1.46 -2.52 10.12
CA LEU A 246 2.84 -2.17 9.81
C LEU A 246 3.31 -0.94 10.60
N GLY A 247 2.40 -0.02 10.82
CA GLY A 247 2.56 1.20 11.58
C GLY A 247 1.20 1.76 12.01
N PRO A 248 1.17 2.91 12.69
CA PRO A 248 -0.09 3.50 13.15
C PRO A 248 -0.98 3.95 12.01
N ALA A 249 -0.45 4.75 11.09
CA ALA A 249 -1.14 5.32 9.92
C ALA A 249 -0.12 5.92 8.94
N LEU A 250 -0.59 6.34 7.77
CA LEU A 250 0.20 7.11 6.81
C LEU A 250 0.01 8.61 7.07
N SER A 251 1.09 9.39 7.15
CA SER A 251 1.00 10.84 7.31
C SER A 251 0.45 11.52 6.05
N THR A 252 -0.24 12.67 6.23
CA THR A 252 -0.92 13.41 5.14
C THR A 252 -0.18 14.66 4.69
N GLY A 253 1.12 14.77 5.01
CA GLY A 253 1.94 15.94 4.71
C GLY A 253 2.49 15.98 3.28
N THR A 254 3.50 16.81 3.10
CA THR A 254 4.15 17.04 1.81
C THR A 254 5.16 15.94 1.53
N ALA A 255 4.91 15.12 0.50
CA ALA A 255 5.87 14.16 -0.01
C ALA A 255 6.84 14.84 -1.00
N GLY A 256 8.13 14.57 -0.88
CA GLY A 256 9.16 15.08 -1.78
C GLY A 256 10.00 13.95 -2.38
N PHE A 257 10.92 14.29 -3.27
CA PHE A 257 11.90 13.35 -3.79
C PHE A 257 13.27 14.03 -3.89
N ILE A 258 14.25 13.48 -3.18
CA ILE A 258 15.66 13.82 -3.34
C ILE A 258 16.35 12.58 -3.92
N PRO A 259 16.86 12.65 -5.16
CA PRO A 259 17.58 11.53 -5.76
C PRO A 259 18.81 11.13 -4.92
N PRO A 260 19.15 9.83 -4.85
CA PRO A 260 20.37 9.40 -4.21
C PRO A 260 21.59 9.96 -4.95
N THR A 261 22.64 10.31 -4.20
CA THR A 261 23.95 10.70 -4.74
C THR A 261 24.85 9.50 -4.95
N GLU A 262 24.58 8.38 -4.28
CA GLU A 262 25.30 7.13 -4.40
C GLU A 262 24.34 5.94 -4.32
N GLU A 263 24.45 5.02 -5.28
CA GLU A 263 23.73 3.76 -5.26
C GLU A 263 24.64 2.62 -4.79
N ILE A 264 24.13 1.78 -3.89
CA ILE A 264 24.86 0.66 -3.28
C ILE A 264 24.32 -0.66 -3.82
N SER A 265 25.22 -1.58 -4.12
CA SER A 265 24.91 -2.95 -4.56
C SER A 265 25.81 -3.99 -3.90
N GLY A 266 25.36 -5.24 -3.92
CA GLY A 266 26.11 -6.40 -3.45
C GLY A 266 25.97 -6.65 -1.94
N ARG A 267 26.40 -7.85 -1.53
CA ARG A 267 26.39 -8.30 -0.14
C ARG A 267 27.78 -8.15 0.45
N GLY A 268 27.89 -7.44 1.59
CA GLY A 268 29.14 -7.14 2.26
C GLY A 268 29.86 -5.90 1.71
N THR A 269 29.21 -5.07 0.92
CA THR A 269 29.74 -3.78 0.47
C THR A 269 29.89 -2.85 1.67
N GLN A 270 31.10 -2.28 1.83
CA GLN A 270 31.43 -1.43 2.98
C GLN A 270 31.46 0.04 2.60
N ARG A 271 30.97 0.90 3.49
CA ARG A 271 31.09 2.35 3.44
C ARG A 271 31.37 2.91 4.82
N VAL A 272 32.01 4.05 4.85
CA VAL A 272 32.17 4.87 6.06
C VAL A 272 31.47 6.20 5.81
N ILE A 273 30.50 6.54 6.65
CA ILE A 273 29.76 7.80 6.57
C ILE A 273 29.98 8.51 7.91
N ASP A 274 30.54 9.69 7.89
CA ASP A 274 30.83 10.49 9.10
C ASP A 274 31.43 9.67 10.26
N GLY A 275 32.46 8.85 9.95
CA GLY A 275 33.16 7.99 10.91
C GLY A 275 32.49 6.65 11.21
N VAL A 276 31.21 6.46 10.89
CA VAL A 276 30.48 5.22 11.13
C VAL A 276 30.66 4.23 9.99
N LYS A 277 30.97 2.98 10.32
CA LYS A 277 31.12 1.88 9.36
C LYS A 277 29.79 1.19 9.09
N PHE A 278 29.49 0.95 7.82
CA PHE A 278 28.35 0.20 7.32
C PHE A 278 28.80 -0.98 6.49
N GLU A 279 28.19 -2.14 6.70
CA GLU A 279 28.29 -3.31 5.81
C GLU A 279 26.90 -3.56 5.20
N PHE A 280 26.73 -3.20 3.92
CA PHE A 280 25.45 -3.32 3.22
C PHE A 280 25.21 -4.75 2.71
N ILE A 281 23.94 -5.15 2.69
CA ILE A 281 23.47 -6.48 2.30
C ILE A 281 22.35 -6.27 1.29
N ASP A 282 22.65 -6.48 0.02
CA ASP A 282 21.65 -6.42 -1.05
C ASP A 282 20.49 -7.38 -0.79
N ALA A 283 19.27 -6.85 -0.86
CA ALA A 283 18.01 -7.53 -0.61
C ALA A 283 16.99 -7.28 -1.74
N ALA A 284 17.44 -6.84 -2.92
CA ALA A 284 16.56 -6.55 -4.05
C ALA A 284 15.62 -7.71 -4.39
N GLY A 285 14.35 -7.40 -4.62
CA GLY A 285 13.29 -8.37 -4.96
C GLY A 285 12.64 -9.04 -3.75
N THR A 286 13.03 -8.68 -2.52
CA THR A 286 12.36 -9.10 -1.29
C THR A 286 11.14 -8.24 -1.05
N GLU A 287 11.14 -7.31 -0.07
CA GLU A 287 10.03 -6.41 0.19
C GLU A 287 9.87 -5.38 -0.94
N ALA A 288 10.98 -4.87 -1.47
CA ALA A 288 10.98 -3.97 -2.61
C ALA A 288 11.90 -4.45 -3.75
N PRO A 289 11.66 -3.99 -4.99
CA PRO A 289 12.56 -4.30 -6.12
C PRO A 289 13.97 -3.76 -5.95
N ALA A 290 14.13 -2.66 -5.22
CA ALA A 290 15.40 -2.06 -4.85
C ALA A 290 15.41 -1.89 -3.33
N GLU A 291 16.22 -2.69 -2.64
CA GLU A 291 16.27 -2.77 -1.18
C GLU A 291 17.63 -3.27 -0.70
N PHE A 292 18.07 -2.82 0.47
CA PHE A 292 19.17 -3.38 1.22
C PHE A 292 18.95 -3.34 2.73
N MET A 293 19.54 -4.30 3.42
CA MET A 293 19.82 -4.26 4.86
C MET A 293 21.24 -3.77 5.09
N PHE A 294 21.61 -3.47 6.35
CA PHE A 294 23.00 -3.19 6.70
C PHE A 294 23.33 -3.56 8.14
N TYR A 295 24.60 -3.87 8.36
CA TYR A 295 25.17 -4.12 9.68
C TYR A 295 26.09 -2.97 10.09
N LEU A 296 26.02 -2.58 11.36
CA LEU A 296 26.84 -1.56 12.00
C LEU A 296 27.85 -2.24 12.96
N PRO A 297 29.10 -2.51 12.51
CA PRO A 297 30.07 -3.26 13.32
C PRO A 297 30.37 -2.61 14.66
N ASP A 298 30.53 -1.29 14.68
CA ASP A 298 30.90 -0.54 15.88
C ASP A 298 29.76 -0.50 16.92
N PHE A 299 28.51 -0.64 16.47
CA PHE A 299 27.30 -0.73 17.30
C PHE A 299 26.87 -2.18 17.58
N ARG A 300 27.41 -3.18 16.88
CA ARG A 300 26.93 -4.55 16.91
C ARG A 300 25.40 -4.62 16.68
N ALA A 301 24.91 -3.84 15.70
CA ALA A 301 23.50 -3.67 15.40
C ALA A 301 23.23 -4.02 13.94
N LEU A 302 22.15 -4.76 13.68
CA LEU A 302 21.68 -5.15 12.36
C LEU A 302 20.41 -4.37 12.00
N CYS A 303 20.48 -3.53 10.95
CA CYS A 303 19.30 -2.96 10.35
C CYS A 303 18.71 -3.97 9.36
N THR A 304 17.51 -4.42 9.62
CA THR A 304 16.79 -5.36 8.75
C THR A 304 15.92 -4.67 7.70
N ALA A 305 15.96 -3.34 7.63
CA ALA A 305 15.13 -2.53 6.72
C ALA A 305 13.64 -2.93 6.84
N GLU A 306 12.99 -3.27 5.74
CA GLU A 306 11.65 -3.86 5.77
C GLU A 306 11.65 -5.37 5.43
N VAL A 307 12.84 -5.95 5.17
CA VAL A 307 13.03 -7.39 4.92
C VAL A 307 12.60 -8.23 6.12
N ALA A 308 12.81 -7.75 7.35
CA ALA A 308 12.24 -8.34 8.55
C ALA A 308 11.71 -7.24 9.47
N THR A 309 10.42 -7.28 9.73
CA THR A 309 9.67 -6.42 10.64
C THR A 309 8.81 -7.28 11.57
N ALA A 310 8.25 -6.74 12.66
CA ALA A 310 7.48 -7.54 13.61
C ALA A 310 6.08 -7.92 13.06
N THR A 311 6.06 -8.47 11.83
CA THR A 311 4.88 -9.00 11.14
C THR A 311 5.29 -9.92 9.99
N PHE A 312 4.43 -10.87 9.62
CA PHE A 312 4.51 -11.53 8.31
C PHE A 312 4.06 -10.54 7.24
N HIS A 313 4.98 -10.04 6.45
CA HIS A 313 4.72 -9.04 5.44
C HIS A 313 3.98 -9.61 4.23
N ASN A 314 3.29 -8.77 3.46
CA ASN A 314 2.59 -9.23 2.25
C ASN A 314 3.54 -9.46 1.08
N GLY A 315 3.26 -10.51 0.29
CA GLY A 315 3.97 -10.81 -0.97
C GLY A 315 3.44 -10.04 -2.17
N LEU A 316 2.23 -9.49 -2.04
CA LEU A 316 1.58 -8.59 -3.00
C LEU A 316 0.76 -7.58 -2.21
N THR A 317 1.15 -6.33 -2.25
CA THR A 317 0.44 -5.29 -1.49
C THR A 317 -0.92 -4.94 -2.14
N LEU A 318 -1.94 -4.68 -1.30
CA LEU A 318 -3.29 -4.35 -1.78
C LEU A 318 -3.34 -3.02 -2.56
N ARG A 319 -2.46 -2.07 -2.27
CA ARG A 319 -2.33 -0.84 -3.07
C ARG A 319 -1.84 -1.11 -4.49
N GLY A 320 -1.06 -2.16 -4.67
CA GLY A 320 -0.38 -2.52 -5.91
C GLY A 320 1.14 -2.35 -5.79
N ALA A 321 1.86 -3.33 -6.28
CA ALA A 321 3.32 -3.35 -6.45
C ALA A 321 3.70 -4.52 -7.35
N LYS A 322 4.99 -4.66 -7.68
CA LYS A 322 5.51 -5.91 -8.25
C LYS A 322 5.36 -7.04 -7.22
N VAL A 323 5.03 -8.25 -7.68
CA VAL A 323 4.95 -9.42 -6.79
C VAL A 323 6.35 -9.75 -6.28
N ARG A 324 6.48 -10.01 -4.98
CA ARG A 324 7.73 -10.23 -4.26
C ARG A 324 8.16 -11.69 -4.31
N ASP A 325 9.47 -11.93 -4.35
CA ASP A 325 10.06 -13.27 -4.41
C ASP A 325 10.29 -13.83 -2.99
N PHE A 326 9.40 -14.68 -2.52
CA PHE A 326 9.52 -15.30 -1.20
C PHE A 326 10.70 -16.27 -1.08
N LEU A 327 11.15 -16.85 -2.18
CA LEU A 327 12.34 -17.70 -2.15
C LEU A 327 13.59 -16.86 -1.93
N GLU A 328 13.74 -15.75 -2.66
CA GLU A 328 14.84 -14.83 -2.46
C GLU A 328 14.75 -14.15 -1.08
N TRP A 329 13.56 -13.76 -0.65
CA TRP A 329 13.33 -13.20 0.69
C TRP A 329 13.87 -14.14 1.79
N SER A 330 13.51 -15.42 1.74
CA SER A 330 14.02 -16.41 2.68
C SER A 330 15.54 -16.59 2.62
N ARG A 331 16.15 -16.47 1.43
CA ARG A 331 17.62 -16.56 1.25
C ARG A 331 18.36 -15.37 1.82
N VAL A 332 17.80 -14.17 1.66
CA VAL A 332 18.37 -12.94 2.24
C VAL A 332 18.35 -13.00 3.76
N LEU A 333 17.22 -13.44 4.33
CA LEU A 333 17.08 -13.64 5.78
C LEU A 333 18.04 -14.72 6.31
N ASP A 334 18.21 -15.83 5.59
CA ASP A 334 19.18 -16.87 5.93
C ASP A 334 20.62 -16.34 5.87
N TYR A 335 20.95 -15.54 4.86
CA TYR A 335 22.25 -14.89 4.75
C TYR A 335 22.52 -13.96 5.95
N ALA A 336 21.54 -13.16 6.37
CA ALA A 336 21.63 -12.29 7.54
C ALA A 336 21.77 -13.11 8.85
N LEU A 337 20.97 -14.16 9.00
CA LEU A 337 21.01 -15.06 10.14
C LEU A 337 22.40 -15.68 10.31
N VAL A 338 22.96 -16.23 9.25
CA VAL A 338 24.26 -16.93 9.30
C VAL A 338 25.43 -15.99 9.50
N ASN A 339 25.43 -14.81 8.87
CA ASN A 339 26.61 -13.94 8.83
C ASN A 339 26.59 -12.82 9.87
N TYR A 340 25.41 -12.38 10.35
CA TYR A 340 25.29 -11.18 11.19
C TYR A 340 24.56 -11.40 12.51
N ALA A 341 23.53 -12.26 12.60
CA ALA A 341 22.73 -12.40 13.81
C ALA A 341 23.56 -12.72 15.06
N GLY A 342 24.50 -13.65 14.95
CA GLY A 342 25.40 -14.03 16.06
C GLY A 342 26.41 -12.94 16.47
N LYS A 343 26.53 -11.87 15.70
CA LYS A 343 27.39 -10.71 15.99
C LYS A 343 26.59 -9.50 16.50
N SER A 344 25.26 -9.56 16.42
CA SER A 344 24.36 -8.46 16.73
C SER A 344 23.85 -8.56 18.16
N ASP A 345 23.94 -7.48 18.92
CA ASP A 345 23.32 -7.34 20.24
C ASP A 345 21.86 -6.89 20.10
N VAL A 346 21.52 -6.29 18.94
CA VAL A 346 20.18 -5.77 18.60
C VAL A 346 19.96 -5.83 17.11
N SER A 347 18.73 -6.13 16.69
CA SER A 347 18.24 -5.83 15.35
C SER A 347 17.16 -4.75 15.42
N PHE A 348 17.13 -3.87 14.40
CA PHE A 348 16.16 -2.80 14.25
C PHE A 348 15.72 -2.71 12.79
N ALA A 349 14.54 -2.19 12.57
CA ALA A 349 13.89 -2.19 11.27
C ALA A 349 13.35 -0.80 10.90
N SER A 350 12.87 -0.65 9.67
CA SER A 350 12.22 0.57 9.18
C SER A 350 10.77 0.70 9.67
N HIS A 351 10.24 -0.33 10.33
CA HIS A 351 8.94 -0.38 11.00
C HIS A 351 9.07 -1.09 12.35
N HIS A 352 8.04 -0.94 13.20
CA HIS A 352 7.93 -1.59 14.50
C HIS A 352 9.02 -1.15 15.50
N TRP A 353 9.45 -2.05 16.37
CA TRP A 353 10.41 -1.87 17.46
C TRP A 353 11.61 -2.81 17.31
N PRO A 354 12.75 -2.50 17.94
CA PRO A 354 13.93 -3.37 17.89
C PRO A 354 13.73 -4.68 18.67
N THR A 355 14.50 -5.70 18.29
CA THR A 355 14.66 -6.95 19.04
C THR A 355 16.02 -6.94 19.73
N PHE A 356 16.04 -7.05 21.06
CA PHE A 356 17.26 -6.98 21.87
C PHE A 356 17.77 -8.36 22.30
N GLY A 357 19.09 -8.52 22.30
CA GLY A 357 19.80 -9.74 22.69
C GLY A 357 20.12 -10.65 21.50
N THR A 358 21.37 -11.13 21.46
CA THR A 358 21.89 -11.92 20.32
C THR A 358 21.05 -13.18 20.04
N GLU A 359 20.61 -13.88 21.08
CA GLU A 359 19.80 -15.10 20.95
C GLU A 359 18.42 -14.76 20.38
N ASN A 360 17.79 -13.69 20.87
CA ASN A 360 16.50 -13.21 20.37
C ASN A 360 16.58 -12.75 18.92
N VAL A 361 17.65 -12.04 18.52
CA VAL A 361 17.91 -11.65 17.13
C VAL A 361 18.03 -12.87 16.21
N GLN A 362 18.71 -13.93 16.68
CA GLN A 362 18.83 -15.18 15.92
C GLN A 362 17.47 -15.88 15.79
N ASP A 363 16.68 -15.90 16.84
CA ASP A 363 15.36 -16.54 16.86
C ASP A 363 14.36 -15.78 15.98
N TYR A 364 14.32 -14.47 16.11
CA TYR A 364 13.55 -13.56 15.26
C TYR A 364 13.84 -13.77 13.77
N LEU A 365 15.11 -13.71 13.34
CA LEU A 365 15.46 -13.91 11.93
C LEU A 365 15.16 -15.33 11.43
N ARG A 366 15.26 -16.33 12.31
CA ARG A 366 14.90 -17.72 11.98
C ARG A 366 13.41 -17.84 11.75
N GLY A 367 12.58 -17.30 12.64
CA GLY A 367 11.13 -17.29 12.51
C GLY A 367 10.68 -16.61 11.22
N GLN A 368 11.21 -15.41 10.96
CA GLN A 368 10.95 -14.66 9.71
C GLN A 368 11.36 -15.45 8.47
N ARG A 369 12.59 -15.99 8.41
CA ARG A 369 13.05 -16.82 7.28
C ARG A 369 12.11 -18.00 7.04
N ASP A 370 11.73 -18.69 8.11
CA ASP A 370 10.99 -19.95 8.02
C ASP A 370 9.55 -19.73 7.56
N VAL A 371 8.87 -18.65 7.96
CA VAL A 371 7.51 -18.36 7.51
C VAL A 371 7.46 -18.02 6.01
N TYR A 372 8.42 -17.25 5.49
CA TYR A 372 8.51 -16.98 4.05
C TYR A 372 8.83 -18.25 3.27
N ARG A 373 9.81 -19.02 3.73
CA ARG A 373 10.21 -20.27 3.07
C ARG A 373 9.11 -21.32 3.10
N TYR A 374 8.42 -21.47 4.22
CA TYR A 374 7.28 -22.37 4.35
C TYR A 374 6.17 -22.01 3.36
N THR A 375 5.78 -20.74 3.32
CA THR A 375 4.73 -20.27 2.42
C THR A 375 5.09 -20.50 0.97
N HIS A 376 6.34 -20.20 0.58
CA HIS A 376 6.85 -20.49 -0.76
C HIS A 376 6.76 -21.97 -1.09
N ASP A 377 7.42 -22.80 -0.29
CA ASP A 377 7.60 -24.22 -0.61
C ASP A 377 6.26 -24.97 -0.59
N GLN A 378 5.35 -24.66 0.36
CA GLN A 378 4.05 -25.30 0.43
C GLN A 378 3.12 -24.84 -0.70
N THR A 379 3.17 -23.59 -1.11
CA THR A 379 2.40 -23.10 -2.27
C THR A 379 2.85 -23.78 -3.55
N VAL A 380 4.15 -23.78 -3.85
CA VAL A 380 4.68 -24.39 -5.07
C VAL A 380 4.44 -25.90 -5.07
N ARG A 381 4.63 -26.58 -3.93
CA ARG A 381 4.36 -28.01 -3.78
C ARG A 381 2.90 -28.37 -4.13
N ARG A 382 1.93 -27.60 -3.63
CA ARG A 382 0.50 -27.83 -3.86
C ARG A 382 0.09 -27.45 -5.28
N ALA A 383 0.63 -26.36 -5.84
CA ALA A 383 0.44 -26.02 -7.24
C ALA A 383 0.94 -27.11 -8.19
N ASN A 384 2.11 -27.73 -7.90
CA ASN A 384 2.62 -28.89 -8.64
C ASN A 384 1.74 -30.14 -8.50
N GLN A 385 0.83 -30.19 -7.54
CA GLN A 385 -0.18 -31.24 -7.40
C GLN A 385 -1.51 -30.87 -8.11
N GLY A 386 -1.57 -29.71 -8.77
CA GLY A 386 -2.72 -29.28 -9.56
C GLY A 386 -3.71 -28.40 -8.81
N GLN A 387 -3.42 -27.96 -7.56
CA GLN A 387 -4.29 -27.03 -6.84
C GLN A 387 -4.18 -25.61 -7.42
N THR A 388 -5.30 -24.91 -7.48
CA THR A 388 -5.39 -23.49 -7.84
C THR A 388 -4.95 -22.60 -6.67
N GLN A 389 -4.68 -21.31 -6.95
CA GLN A 389 -4.34 -20.35 -5.90
C GLN A 389 -5.39 -20.25 -4.80
N PHE A 390 -6.66 -20.42 -5.12
CA PHE A 390 -7.76 -20.34 -4.15
C PHE A 390 -7.81 -21.57 -3.24
N GLU A 391 -7.66 -22.76 -3.82
CA GLU A 391 -7.59 -24.01 -3.05
C GLU A 391 -6.37 -24.04 -2.14
N ILE A 392 -5.19 -23.64 -2.65
CA ILE A 392 -3.97 -23.57 -1.83
C ILE A 392 -4.15 -22.62 -0.65
N ALA A 393 -4.74 -21.44 -0.89
CA ALA A 393 -4.93 -20.43 0.14
C ALA A 393 -5.86 -20.87 1.28
N GLU A 394 -6.79 -21.80 1.00
CA GLU A 394 -7.68 -22.38 2.03
C GLU A 394 -7.05 -23.61 2.71
N ASP A 395 -6.29 -24.40 1.97
CA ASP A 395 -5.80 -25.70 2.44
C ASP A 395 -4.41 -25.66 3.11
N ILE A 396 -3.64 -24.57 2.92
CA ILE A 396 -2.31 -24.42 3.54
C ILE A 396 -2.46 -24.23 5.05
N PRO A 397 -1.93 -25.14 5.90
CA PRO A 397 -2.06 -24.96 7.34
C PRO A 397 -1.16 -23.82 7.85
N GLU A 398 -1.59 -23.14 8.91
CA GLU A 398 -0.73 -22.20 9.62
C GLU A 398 0.50 -22.95 10.18
N PRO A 399 1.73 -22.42 10.00
CA PRO A 399 2.91 -23.04 10.59
C PRO A 399 2.96 -22.77 12.10
N ASP A 400 3.43 -23.74 12.88
CA ASP A 400 3.49 -23.69 14.35
C ASP A 400 4.22 -22.43 14.88
N VAL A 401 5.16 -21.89 14.12
CA VAL A 401 5.88 -20.66 14.48
C VAL A 401 4.94 -19.48 14.69
N GLN A 402 3.84 -19.39 13.96
CA GLN A 402 2.86 -18.30 14.11
C GLN A 402 2.04 -18.37 15.41
N GLU A 403 2.02 -19.48 16.10
CA GLU A 403 1.35 -19.59 17.42
C GLU A 403 2.21 -19.05 18.57
N THR A 404 3.52 -19.01 18.40
CA THR A 404 4.47 -18.66 19.47
C THR A 404 5.26 -17.38 19.21
N HIS A 405 5.38 -16.96 17.93
CA HIS A 405 6.16 -15.79 17.51
C HIS A 405 5.23 -14.77 16.85
N PHE A 406 4.83 -13.75 17.61
CA PHE A 406 3.91 -12.70 17.11
C PHE A 406 4.48 -11.93 15.93
N ASP A 407 5.79 -11.80 15.83
CA ASP A 407 6.51 -11.20 14.70
C ASP A 407 6.32 -11.96 13.37
N THR A 408 5.85 -13.20 13.39
CA THR A 408 5.51 -13.99 12.19
C THR A 408 4.03 -13.99 11.85
N ARG A 409 3.18 -13.33 12.63
CA ARG A 409 1.72 -13.27 12.39
C ARG A 409 1.37 -12.28 11.27
N GLY A 410 0.22 -12.51 10.67
CA GLY A 410 -0.22 -11.83 9.46
C GLY A 410 -0.81 -10.45 9.66
N TYR A 411 -0.18 -9.56 10.42
CA TYR A 411 -0.72 -8.22 10.68
C TYR A 411 -0.75 -7.31 9.46
N TYR A 412 0.14 -7.55 8.48
CA TYR A 412 0.19 -6.78 7.23
C TYR A 412 -0.03 -7.64 5.99
N GLY A 413 0.53 -8.84 5.95
CA GLY A 413 0.17 -9.92 5.05
C GLY A 413 -0.59 -11.01 5.80
N THR A 414 -1.15 -11.99 5.10
CA THR A 414 -1.74 -13.20 5.70
C THR A 414 -1.24 -14.43 4.96
N LEU A 415 -1.26 -15.60 5.59
CA LEU A 415 -0.87 -16.83 4.90
C LEU A 415 -1.72 -17.08 3.65
N ASN A 416 -3.05 -16.84 3.76
CA ASN A 416 -4.00 -16.95 2.64
C ASN A 416 -3.65 -16.01 1.48
N HIS A 417 -3.39 -14.73 1.78
CA HIS A 417 -3.02 -13.72 0.79
C HIS A 417 -1.65 -14.03 0.16
N ASN A 418 -0.68 -14.40 0.98
CA ASN A 418 0.69 -14.64 0.58
C ASN A 418 0.84 -15.91 -0.27
N ALA A 419 0.06 -16.96 -0.02
CA ALA A 419 -0.01 -18.12 -0.89
C ALA A 419 -0.47 -17.74 -2.31
N LYS A 420 -1.47 -16.86 -2.43
CA LYS A 420 -1.89 -16.32 -3.75
C LYS A 420 -0.79 -15.47 -4.40
N ALA A 421 -0.04 -14.70 -3.62
CA ALA A 421 1.09 -13.91 -4.13
C ALA A 421 2.22 -14.80 -4.67
N VAL A 422 2.61 -15.85 -3.94
CA VAL A 422 3.60 -16.84 -4.41
C VAL A 422 3.10 -17.56 -5.67
N TYR A 423 1.83 -17.95 -5.71
CA TYR A 423 1.25 -18.53 -6.91
C TYR A 423 1.35 -17.58 -8.10
N GLN A 424 0.96 -16.32 -7.91
CA GLN A 424 1.03 -15.30 -8.97
C GLN A 424 2.47 -15.05 -9.43
N TYR A 425 3.45 -15.10 -8.56
CA TYR A 425 4.87 -14.92 -8.91
C TYR A 425 5.34 -15.92 -9.97
N TYR A 426 4.93 -17.20 -9.83
CA TYR A 426 5.34 -18.27 -10.74
C TYR A 426 4.39 -18.49 -11.93
N PHE A 427 3.07 -18.36 -11.69
CA PHE A 427 2.04 -18.80 -12.64
C PHE A 427 1.18 -17.65 -13.19
N GLY A 428 1.39 -16.41 -12.70
CA GLY A 428 0.61 -15.23 -13.08
C GLY A 428 -0.76 -15.18 -12.41
N TRP A 429 -1.60 -14.26 -12.88
CA TRP A 429 -2.90 -13.94 -12.27
C TRP A 429 -3.99 -15.01 -12.47
N TRP A 430 -3.83 -15.88 -13.48
CA TRP A 430 -4.85 -16.84 -13.87
C TRP A 430 -4.71 -18.14 -13.09
N ASP A 431 -5.86 -18.72 -12.70
CA ASP A 431 -5.97 -19.96 -11.91
C ASP A 431 -5.76 -21.26 -12.72
N GLY A 432 -5.55 -21.17 -14.05
CA GLY A 432 -5.39 -22.30 -14.94
C GLY A 432 -6.71 -22.94 -15.42
N VAL A 433 -7.86 -22.53 -14.91
CA VAL A 433 -9.18 -23.07 -15.29
C VAL A 433 -9.68 -22.40 -16.57
N PRO A 434 -9.91 -23.15 -17.68
CA PRO A 434 -10.27 -22.54 -18.97
C PRO A 434 -11.50 -21.61 -18.92
N ALA A 435 -12.47 -21.90 -18.07
CA ALA A 435 -13.70 -21.11 -17.94
C ALA A 435 -13.47 -19.70 -17.36
N THR A 436 -12.40 -19.49 -16.58
CA THR A 436 -12.08 -18.21 -15.95
C THR A 436 -11.12 -17.36 -16.76
N TYR A 437 -10.50 -17.89 -17.81
CA TYR A 437 -9.50 -17.19 -18.63
C TYR A 437 -10.05 -15.95 -19.33
N ASN A 438 -11.26 -16.05 -19.92
CA ASN A 438 -11.94 -14.96 -20.61
C ASN A 438 -13.29 -14.66 -19.93
N ALA A 439 -13.23 -14.38 -18.63
CA ALA A 439 -14.43 -14.07 -17.85
C ALA A 439 -15.06 -12.73 -18.29
N TRP A 440 -16.36 -12.63 -18.18
CA TRP A 440 -17.06 -11.36 -18.39
C TRP A 440 -16.59 -10.31 -17.38
N PRO A 441 -16.57 -9.01 -17.77
CA PRO A 441 -16.40 -7.92 -16.81
C PRO A 441 -17.39 -8.03 -15.65
N MET A 442 -17.01 -7.50 -14.49
CA MET A 442 -17.77 -7.67 -13.23
C MET A 442 -19.25 -7.32 -13.38
N GLU A 443 -19.59 -6.19 -13.99
CA GLU A 443 -20.97 -5.75 -14.18
C GLU A 443 -21.80 -6.76 -15.01
N GLU A 444 -21.28 -7.20 -16.15
CA GLU A 444 -21.96 -8.17 -17.01
C GLU A 444 -22.06 -9.57 -16.38
N ARG A 445 -21.04 -9.99 -15.65
CA ARG A 445 -21.05 -11.24 -14.88
C ARG A 445 -22.11 -11.17 -13.78
N SER A 446 -22.19 -10.07 -13.06
CA SER A 446 -23.13 -9.83 -11.97
C SER A 446 -24.58 -9.85 -12.44
N LYS A 447 -24.91 -9.22 -13.56
CA LYS A 447 -26.25 -9.28 -14.18
C LYS A 447 -26.68 -10.73 -14.45
N ARG A 448 -25.77 -11.56 -14.94
CA ARG A 448 -26.03 -12.98 -15.22
C ARG A 448 -26.20 -13.80 -13.94
N MET A 449 -25.37 -13.52 -12.91
CA MET A 449 -25.45 -14.20 -11.62
C MET A 449 -26.78 -13.90 -10.92
N VAL A 450 -27.20 -12.62 -10.91
CA VAL A 450 -28.47 -12.20 -10.31
C VAL A 450 -29.66 -12.82 -11.08
N ALA A 451 -29.61 -12.86 -12.41
CA ALA A 451 -30.64 -13.52 -13.19
C ALA A 451 -30.72 -15.03 -12.92
N LEU A 452 -29.56 -15.71 -12.78
CA LEU A 452 -29.48 -17.13 -12.46
C LEU A 452 -30.02 -17.43 -11.04
N ALA A 453 -29.83 -16.52 -10.09
CA ALA A 453 -30.36 -16.62 -8.73
C ALA A 453 -31.90 -16.45 -8.66
N GLY A 454 -32.55 -16.00 -9.73
CA GLY A 454 -33.99 -15.74 -9.78
C GLY A 454 -34.35 -14.26 -9.58
N GLY A 455 -33.40 -13.35 -9.71
CA GLY A 455 -33.56 -11.90 -9.59
C GLY A 455 -32.98 -11.33 -8.30
N GLU A 456 -33.04 -9.99 -8.17
CA GLU A 456 -32.43 -9.27 -7.05
C GLU A 456 -33.00 -9.72 -5.68
N ASP A 457 -34.31 -9.84 -5.54
CA ASP A 457 -34.94 -10.23 -4.29
C ASP A 457 -34.51 -11.64 -3.81
N ALA A 458 -34.42 -12.60 -4.75
CA ALA A 458 -33.95 -13.95 -4.43
C ALA A 458 -32.46 -13.98 -4.05
N ALA A 459 -31.63 -13.19 -4.73
CA ALA A 459 -30.21 -13.03 -4.38
C ALA A 459 -30.05 -12.39 -3.00
N LEU A 460 -30.83 -11.34 -2.68
CA LEU A 460 -30.81 -10.70 -1.36
C LEU A 460 -31.15 -11.69 -0.24
N VAL A 461 -32.20 -12.51 -0.41
CA VAL A 461 -32.58 -13.54 0.58
C VAL A 461 -31.47 -14.59 0.74
N ALA A 462 -30.80 -14.98 -0.35
CA ALA A 462 -29.70 -15.95 -0.27
C ALA A 462 -28.46 -15.35 0.45
N GLY A 463 -28.12 -14.10 0.17
CA GLY A 463 -27.04 -13.39 0.86
C GLY A 463 -27.33 -13.15 2.34
N GLU A 464 -28.57 -12.76 2.69
CA GLU A 464 -29.01 -12.61 4.07
C GLU A 464 -28.89 -13.91 4.85
N LYS A 465 -29.29 -15.03 4.26
CA LYS A 465 -29.13 -16.35 4.88
C LYS A 465 -27.65 -16.63 5.19
N ALA A 466 -26.76 -16.46 4.21
CA ALA A 466 -25.31 -16.65 4.41
C ALA A 466 -24.78 -15.73 5.53
N PHE A 467 -25.17 -14.47 5.54
CA PHE A 467 -24.80 -13.52 6.58
C PHE A 467 -25.23 -13.97 7.99
N LYS A 468 -26.49 -14.42 8.15
CA LYS A 468 -27.01 -14.92 9.42
C LYS A 468 -26.33 -16.20 9.89
N GLU A 469 -25.82 -17.01 8.97
CA GLU A 469 -25.01 -18.21 9.24
C GLU A 469 -23.55 -17.89 9.58
N GLY A 470 -23.12 -16.61 9.47
CA GLY A 470 -21.75 -16.15 9.69
C GLY A 470 -20.82 -16.33 8.48
N ASP A 471 -21.34 -16.78 7.34
CA ASP A 471 -20.57 -16.88 6.08
C ASP A 471 -20.55 -15.52 5.36
N TYR A 472 -19.81 -14.58 5.94
CA TYR A 472 -19.72 -13.20 5.43
C TYR A 472 -19.00 -13.12 4.08
N ARG A 473 -18.12 -14.08 3.77
CA ARG A 473 -17.43 -14.14 2.47
C ARG A 473 -18.42 -14.41 1.35
N TRP A 474 -19.24 -15.44 1.50
CA TRP A 474 -20.29 -15.76 0.52
C TRP A 474 -21.38 -14.69 0.47
N ALA A 475 -21.79 -14.17 1.61
CA ALA A 475 -22.74 -13.05 1.68
C ALA A 475 -22.22 -11.84 0.88
N ALA A 476 -20.95 -11.47 1.06
CA ALA A 476 -20.33 -10.38 0.31
C ALA A 476 -20.29 -10.64 -1.20
N GLU A 477 -19.96 -11.85 -1.67
CA GLU A 477 -19.98 -12.18 -3.10
C GLU A 477 -21.40 -12.04 -3.71
N VAL A 478 -22.42 -12.52 -3.00
CA VAL A 478 -23.82 -12.44 -3.45
C VAL A 478 -24.31 -10.99 -3.51
N PHE A 479 -24.10 -10.22 -2.43
CA PHE A 479 -24.52 -8.82 -2.39
C PHE A 479 -23.74 -7.95 -3.37
N ASN A 480 -22.43 -8.20 -3.54
CA ASN A 480 -21.61 -7.53 -4.56
C ASN A 480 -22.17 -7.76 -5.98
N ALA A 481 -22.65 -8.99 -6.28
CA ALA A 481 -23.28 -9.24 -7.56
C ALA A 481 -24.57 -8.41 -7.75
N VAL A 482 -25.37 -8.19 -6.70
CA VAL A 482 -26.55 -7.32 -6.79
C VAL A 482 -26.14 -5.86 -6.96
N VAL A 483 -25.14 -5.35 -6.20
CA VAL A 483 -24.65 -3.97 -6.33
C VAL A 483 -24.09 -3.69 -7.72
N PHE A 484 -23.28 -4.59 -8.28
CA PHE A 484 -22.72 -4.42 -9.63
C PHE A 484 -23.77 -4.63 -10.74
N SER A 485 -24.85 -5.35 -10.48
CA SER A 485 -25.99 -5.47 -11.39
C SER A 485 -26.88 -4.23 -11.35
N ASN A 486 -27.11 -3.67 -10.16
CA ASN A 486 -27.95 -2.53 -9.88
C ASN A 486 -27.41 -1.69 -8.70
N PRO A 487 -26.55 -0.69 -8.96
CA PRO A 487 -25.95 0.12 -7.90
C PRO A 487 -26.94 1.00 -7.13
N GLN A 488 -28.20 1.12 -7.61
CA GLN A 488 -29.28 1.83 -6.92
C GLN A 488 -30.01 0.97 -5.89
N ASN A 489 -29.70 -0.34 -5.81
CA ASN A 489 -30.31 -1.22 -4.80
C ASN A 489 -29.72 -0.96 -3.42
N GLN A 490 -30.39 -0.09 -2.62
CA GLN A 490 -29.91 0.32 -1.31
C GLN A 490 -29.83 -0.85 -0.32
N ALA A 491 -30.75 -1.80 -0.39
CA ALA A 491 -30.70 -2.98 0.48
C ALA A 491 -29.44 -3.82 0.22
N ALA A 492 -29.07 -4.02 -1.05
CA ALA A 492 -27.84 -4.73 -1.41
C ALA A 492 -26.58 -3.98 -0.92
N ARG A 493 -26.56 -2.65 -1.05
CA ARG A 493 -25.45 -1.80 -0.56
C ARG A 493 -25.29 -1.93 0.96
N ASP A 494 -26.40 -1.87 1.71
CA ASP A 494 -26.38 -1.93 3.18
C ASP A 494 -25.93 -3.32 3.66
N TRP A 495 -26.41 -4.39 3.05
CA TRP A 495 -26.02 -5.76 3.36
C TRP A 495 -24.54 -6.05 3.00
N LEU A 496 -24.08 -5.54 1.84
CA LEU A 496 -22.67 -5.67 1.42
C LEU A 496 -21.75 -4.93 2.41
N ALA A 497 -22.13 -3.71 2.78
CA ALA A 497 -21.40 -2.93 3.77
C ALA A 497 -21.32 -3.64 5.12
N SER A 498 -22.44 -4.22 5.60
CA SER A 498 -22.46 -4.99 6.85
C SER A 498 -21.59 -6.26 6.75
N SER A 499 -21.57 -6.93 5.59
CA SER A 499 -20.70 -8.08 5.37
C SER A 499 -19.22 -7.70 5.43
N TYR A 500 -18.84 -6.60 4.78
CA TYR A 500 -17.48 -6.06 4.85
C TYR A 500 -17.09 -5.64 6.27
N GLU A 501 -17.99 -5.03 7.05
CA GLU A 501 -17.74 -4.72 8.46
C GLU A 501 -17.39 -5.97 9.26
N GLN A 502 -18.17 -7.06 9.16
CA GLN A 502 -17.87 -8.29 9.89
C GLN A 502 -16.53 -8.91 9.47
N MET A 503 -16.22 -8.91 8.16
CA MET A 503 -14.92 -9.38 7.66
C MET A 503 -13.77 -8.50 8.18
N GLY A 504 -13.95 -7.19 8.24
CA GLY A 504 -12.98 -6.24 8.80
C GLY A 504 -12.79 -6.41 10.31
N PHE A 505 -13.87 -6.68 11.07
CA PHE A 505 -13.80 -6.89 12.52
C PHE A 505 -13.09 -8.20 12.91
N GLN A 506 -13.10 -9.20 12.05
CA GLN A 506 -12.39 -10.46 12.24
C GLN A 506 -10.96 -10.43 11.70
N ALA A 507 -10.61 -9.49 10.85
CA ALA A 507 -9.32 -9.47 10.19
C ALA A 507 -8.17 -9.20 11.17
N GLU A 508 -7.19 -10.12 11.22
CA GLU A 508 -5.92 -9.93 11.93
C GLU A 508 -5.00 -8.97 11.17
N SER A 509 -5.08 -8.95 9.83
CA SER A 509 -4.34 -7.99 9.02
C SER A 509 -5.00 -6.61 9.07
N GLY A 510 -4.24 -5.59 9.49
CA GLY A 510 -4.67 -4.19 9.47
C GLY A 510 -5.07 -3.75 8.05
N ALA A 511 -4.27 -4.11 7.06
CA ALA A 511 -4.55 -3.80 5.65
C ALA A 511 -5.86 -4.44 5.13
N TRP A 512 -6.19 -5.66 5.55
CA TRP A 512 -7.46 -6.30 5.20
C TRP A 512 -8.62 -5.62 5.92
N ARG A 513 -8.47 -5.36 7.22
CA ARG A 513 -9.46 -4.62 8.00
C ARG A 513 -9.80 -3.30 7.35
N ASP A 514 -8.80 -2.49 7.09
CA ASP A 514 -8.96 -1.15 6.55
C ASP A 514 -9.58 -1.15 5.15
N TYR A 515 -9.21 -2.12 4.32
CA TYR A 515 -9.79 -2.27 2.98
C TYR A 515 -11.27 -2.61 3.03
N TYR A 516 -11.67 -3.55 3.89
CA TYR A 516 -13.09 -3.90 4.08
C TYR A 516 -13.89 -2.75 4.68
N LEU A 517 -13.39 -2.12 5.76
CA LEU A 517 -14.12 -1.05 6.43
C LEU A 517 -14.23 0.21 5.55
N THR A 518 -13.20 0.55 4.78
CA THR A 518 -13.27 1.65 3.82
C THR A 518 -14.28 1.34 2.71
N GLY A 519 -14.29 0.10 2.20
CA GLY A 519 -15.29 -0.36 1.24
C GLY A 519 -16.72 -0.25 1.79
N ALA A 520 -16.95 -0.63 3.05
CA ALA A 520 -18.23 -0.47 3.72
C ALA A 520 -18.63 1.01 3.84
N ALA A 521 -17.67 1.87 4.21
CA ALA A 521 -17.91 3.30 4.33
C ALA A 521 -18.27 3.94 2.98
N GLU A 522 -17.60 3.58 1.89
CA GLU A 522 -17.90 4.07 0.54
C GLU A 522 -19.29 3.60 0.06
N LEU A 523 -19.68 2.37 0.33
CA LEU A 523 -21.04 1.88 0.03
C LEU A 523 -22.13 2.69 0.74
N ARG A 524 -21.91 3.09 2.00
CA ARG A 524 -22.89 3.82 2.81
C ARG A 524 -22.92 5.32 2.53
N ARG A 525 -21.75 5.95 2.30
CA ARG A 525 -21.59 7.41 2.29
C ARG A 525 -21.17 7.98 0.93
N GLY A 526 -20.77 7.11 -0.03
CA GLY A 526 -20.14 7.51 -1.27
C GLY A 526 -18.66 7.88 -1.09
N LEU A 527 -18.04 8.34 -2.18
CA LEU A 527 -16.63 8.72 -2.21
C LEU A 527 -16.35 10.02 -1.45
N PRO A 528 -15.32 10.08 -0.60
CA PRO A 528 -14.96 11.28 0.15
C PRO A 528 -14.05 12.20 -0.70
N VAL A 529 -14.62 12.79 -1.74
CA VAL A 529 -13.89 13.55 -2.78
C VAL A 529 -13.05 14.73 -2.26
N ASP A 530 -13.33 15.22 -1.08
CA ASP A 530 -12.62 16.35 -0.46
C ASP A 530 -11.30 15.94 0.24
N GLN A 531 -11.01 14.64 0.34
CA GLN A 531 -9.90 14.10 1.13
C GLN A 531 -8.77 13.51 0.27
N ALA A 532 -8.59 13.98 -0.96
CA ALA A 532 -7.60 13.42 -1.88
C ALA A 532 -6.16 13.61 -1.38
N ILE A 533 -5.42 12.52 -1.22
CA ILE A 533 -3.97 12.51 -1.01
C ILE A 533 -3.30 12.32 -2.38
N ARG A 534 -2.37 13.22 -2.74
CA ARG A 534 -1.61 13.13 -3.99
C ARG A 534 -0.12 13.09 -3.69
N LEU A 535 0.55 12.02 -4.08
CA LEU A 535 2.02 11.92 -3.98
C LEU A 535 2.75 12.74 -5.05
N GLY A 536 2.17 12.92 -6.24
CA GLY A 536 2.74 13.74 -7.31
C GLY A 536 2.51 15.24 -7.08
N ASN A 537 3.41 15.91 -6.40
CA ASN A 537 3.43 17.36 -6.22
C ASN A 537 4.71 17.98 -6.80
N LEU A 538 4.84 19.33 -6.71
CA LEU A 538 6.00 20.04 -7.25
C LEU A 538 7.33 19.56 -6.64
N ASP A 539 7.36 19.29 -5.35
CA ASP A 539 8.58 18.84 -4.66
C ASP A 539 9.02 17.46 -5.11
N PHE A 540 8.07 16.56 -5.36
CA PHE A 540 8.36 15.25 -5.94
C PHE A 540 8.92 15.40 -7.37
N LEU A 541 8.26 16.20 -8.23
CA LEU A 541 8.67 16.37 -9.62
C LEU A 541 10.05 17.03 -9.81
N LYS A 542 10.53 17.82 -8.84
CA LYS A 542 11.87 18.41 -8.90
C LYS A 542 12.99 17.38 -8.98
N GLY A 543 12.83 16.24 -8.29
CA GLY A 543 13.83 15.18 -8.26
C GLY A 543 13.70 14.14 -9.40
N VAL A 544 12.58 14.13 -10.14
CA VAL A 544 12.34 13.13 -11.19
C VAL A 544 13.19 13.41 -12.43
N PRO A 545 13.99 12.45 -12.95
CA PRO A 545 14.70 12.60 -14.21
C PRO A 545 13.77 12.96 -15.36
N THR A 546 14.24 13.79 -16.30
CA THR A 546 13.40 14.31 -17.40
C THR A 546 12.78 13.19 -18.25
N VAL A 547 13.54 12.15 -18.57
CA VAL A 547 13.02 11.03 -19.37
C VAL A 547 11.90 10.29 -18.66
N GLU A 548 11.99 10.13 -17.34
CA GLU A 548 10.97 9.45 -16.55
C GLU A 548 9.69 10.31 -16.42
N LEU A 549 9.84 11.62 -16.31
CA LEU A 549 8.68 12.51 -16.40
C LEU A 549 7.94 12.35 -17.73
N PHE A 550 8.67 12.27 -18.85
CA PHE A 550 8.05 12.07 -20.16
C PHE A 550 7.48 10.66 -20.34
N ASN A 551 8.07 9.63 -19.74
CA ASN A 551 7.45 8.31 -19.65
C ASN A 551 6.09 8.37 -18.91
N ALA A 552 6.01 9.11 -17.82
CA ALA A 552 4.76 9.32 -17.09
C ALA A 552 3.72 10.12 -17.91
N LEU A 553 4.17 11.13 -18.69
CA LEU A 553 3.28 11.83 -19.62
C LEU A 553 2.81 10.92 -20.74
N ALA A 554 3.67 10.03 -21.26
CA ALA A 554 3.30 9.07 -22.30
C ALA A 554 2.21 8.08 -21.84
N VAL A 555 2.16 7.72 -20.56
CA VAL A 555 1.06 6.92 -19.97
C VAL A 555 -0.28 7.65 -20.03
N ARG A 556 -0.26 8.99 -20.04
CA ARG A 556 -1.46 9.84 -20.13
C ARG A 556 -1.89 10.14 -21.56
N TYR A 557 -1.08 9.73 -22.54
CA TYR A 557 -1.36 9.99 -23.95
C TYR A 557 -2.54 9.16 -24.46
N ALA A 558 -3.59 9.83 -24.93
CA ALA A 558 -4.78 9.26 -25.57
C ALA A 558 -4.63 9.40 -27.11
N PRO A 559 -4.13 8.37 -27.81
CA PRO A 559 -3.81 8.48 -29.24
C PRO A 559 -5.04 8.78 -30.13
N GLU A 560 -6.24 8.40 -29.69
CA GLU A 560 -7.51 8.70 -30.38
C GLU A 560 -7.85 10.20 -30.39
N LYS A 561 -7.23 11.00 -29.51
CA LYS A 561 -7.37 12.46 -29.49
C LYS A 561 -6.37 13.19 -30.38
N LEU A 562 -5.41 12.47 -30.96
CA LEU A 562 -4.45 13.08 -31.86
C LEU A 562 -5.14 13.47 -33.18
N THR A 563 -5.13 14.76 -33.51
CA THR A 563 -5.83 15.32 -34.67
C THR A 563 -4.95 15.53 -35.89
N ARG A 564 -3.71 15.01 -35.88
CA ARG A 564 -2.75 15.19 -36.98
C ARG A 564 -1.91 13.94 -37.22
N ASP A 565 -1.20 13.92 -38.37
CA ASP A 565 -0.22 12.87 -38.69
C ASP A 565 0.92 12.81 -37.64
N PRO A 566 1.58 11.65 -37.47
CA PRO A 566 2.74 11.49 -36.59
C PRO A 566 3.81 12.56 -36.79
N PHE A 567 4.42 13.00 -35.71
CA PHE A 567 5.43 14.06 -35.70
C PHE A 567 6.42 13.89 -34.53
N THR A 568 7.53 14.62 -34.61
CA THR A 568 8.50 14.70 -33.51
C THR A 568 8.47 16.08 -32.88
N LEU A 569 8.69 16.13 -31.57
CA LEU A 569 8.90 17.35 -30.79
C LEU A 569 10.28 17.31 -30.15
N ASN A 570 10.90 18.48 -30.01
CA ASN A 570 12.06 18.65 -29.16
C ASN A 570 11.73 19.46 -27.94
N PHE A 571 12.28 19.05 -26.82
CA PHE A 571 12.26 19.79 -25.56
C PHE A 571 13.70 20.10 -25.16
N VAL A 572 14.00 21.35 -24.87
CA VAL A 572 15.31 21.83 -24.43
C VAL A 572 15.13 22.49 -23.06
N PHE A 573 15.85 22.00 -22.07
CA PHE A 573 15.84 22.46 -20.69
C PHE A 573 17.19 23.10 -20.35
N PRO A 574 17.31 24.45 -20.48
CA PRO A 574 18.61 25.12 -20.32
C PRO A 574 19.15 25.11 -18.88
N ASP A 575 18.27 25.04 -17.90
CA ASP A 575 18.61 25.04 -16.47
C ASP A 575 19.17 23.70 -15.98
N THR A 576 18.88 22.59 -16.68
CA THR A 576 19.44 21.25 -16.41
C THR A 576 20.38 20.76 -17.51
N GLU A 577 20.61 21.57 -18.56
CA GLU A 577 21.44 21.22 -19.74
C GLU A 577 20.92 19.93 -20.45
N GLU A 578 19.64 19.62 -20.32
CA GLU A 578 19.03 18.43 -20.92
C GLU A 578 18.28 18.75 -22.20
N THR A 579 18.29 17.79 -23.12
CA THR A 579 17.44 17.79 -24.31
C THR A 579 16.72 16.46 -24.43
N LEU A 580 15.48 16.49 -24.93
CA LEU A 580 14.66 15.31 -25.12
C LEU A 580 13.90 15.40 -26.43
N MET A 581 13.94 14.35 -27.23
CA MET A 581 13.07 14.17 -28.38
C MET A 581 11.85 13.34 -27.97
N LEU A 582 10.66 13.78 -28.34
CA LEU A 582 9.41 13.03 -28.21
C LEU A 582 8.90 12.64 -29.59
N ASP A 583 8.82 11.34 -29.84
CA ASP A 583 8.23 10.79 -31.07
C ASP A 583 6.72 10.53 -30.81
N VAL A 584 5.85 11.33 -31.41
CA VAL A 584 4.40 11.27 -31.22
C VAL A 584 3.76 10.55 -32.40
N GLY A 585 3.38 9.32 -32.19
CA GLY A 585 2.74 8.46 -33.17
C GLY A 585 1.22 8.32 -32.96
N THR A 586 0.54 7.64 -33.88
CA THR A 586 -0.90 7.36 -33.82
C THR A 586 -1.27 6.29 -32.76
N ARG A 587 -0.31 5.74 -32.03
CA ARG A 587 -0.52 4.68 -31.03
C ARG A 587 0.22 4.94 -29.73
N THR A 588 1.40 5.53 -29.81
CA THR A 588 2.30 5.73 -28.67
C THR A 588 2.99 7.07 -28.78
N ALA A 589 3.44 7.61 -27.64
CA ALA A 589 4.44 8.67 -27.57
C ALA A 589 5.71 8.09 -26.91
N PHE A 590 6.85 8.29 -27.55
CA PHE A 590 8.11 7.67 -27.11
C PHE A 590 9.19 8.74 -26.85
N PRO A 591 9.58 8.97 -25.58
CA PRO A 591 10.64 9.89 -25.22
C PRO A 591 12.03 9.28 -25.47
N ARG A 592 12.96 10.08 -26.02
CA ARG A 592 14.37 9.73 -26.19
C ARG A 592 15.25 10.85 -25.66
N PRO A 593 16.11 10.61 -24.68
CA PRO A 593 17.06 11.60 -24.21
C PRO A 593 18.08 11.95 -25.30
N GLY A 594 18.57 13.18 -25.28
CA GLY A 594 19.51 13.70 -26.28
C GLY A 594 18.82 14.46 -27.42
N SER A 595 19.63 15.00 -28.33
CA SER A 595 19.14 15.87 -29.39
C SER A 595 18.30 15.14 -30.42
N ALA A 596 17.31 15.85 -30.87
CA ALA A 596 16.33 15.51 -31.85
C ALA A 596 16.80 15.02 -33.20
N SER A 597 15.83 14.45 -33.91
CA SER A 597 15.88 14.36 -35.38
C SER A 597 16.07 15.73 -36.01
N GLY A 598 16.73 15.79 -37.15
CA GLY A 598 17.10 17.07 -37.80
C GLY A 598 15.93 17.94 -38.29
N SER A 599 14.66 17.57 -38.07
CA SER A 599 13.47 18.34 -38.47
C SER A 599 12.27 18.03 -37.57
N PRO A 600 12.26 18.48 -36.30
CA PRO A 600 11.09 18.35 -35.44
C PRO A 600 9.95 19.26 -35.98
N ALA A 601 8.70 18.89 -35.72
CA ALA A 601 7.56 19.77 -36.02
C ALA A 601 7.65 21.06 -35.18
N ALA A 602 8.05 20.94 -33.92
CA ALA A 602 8.36 22.08 -33.05
C ALA A 602 9.46 21.76 -32.04
N THR A 603 10.15 22.82 -31.60
CA THR A 603 11.06 22.78 -30.44
C THR A 603 10.51 23.70 -29.37
N LEU A 604 10.33 23.18 -28.14
CA LEU A 604 10.03 23.96 -26.95
C LEU A 604 11.30 24.10 -26.10
N THR A 605 11.81 25.33 -25.99
CA THR A 605 12.84 25.67 -25.02
C THR A 605 12.16 26.25 -23.78
N ILE A 606 12.32 25.63 -22.63
CA ILE A 606 11.65 26.00 -21.38
C ILE A 606 12.54 25.55 -20.20
N SER A 607 12.58 26.30 -19.10
CA SER A 607 13.27 25.78 -17.91
C SER A 607 12.53 24.56 -17.35
N ARG A 608 13.25 23.60 -16.78
CA ARG A 608 12.65 22.43 -16.16
C ARG A 608 11.68 22.82 -15.02
N ALA A 609 12.02 23.86 -14.26
CA ALA A 609 11.15 24.39 -13.23
C ALA A 609 9.82 24.91 -13.80
N ALA A 610 9.85 25.73 -14.85
CA ALA A 610 8.65 26.22 -15.51
C ALA A 610 7.85 25.12 -16.22
N PHE A 611 8.50 24.07 -16.72
CA PHE A 611 7.84 22.90 -17.28
C PHE A 611 7.09 22.10 -16.20
N ASN A 612 7.66 21.94 -15.02
CA ASN A 612 6.97 21.30 -13.89
C ASN A 612 5.73 22.10 -13.47
N ASP A 613 5.81 23.44 -13.42
CA ASP A 613 4.66 24.31 -13.17
C ASP A 613 3.54 24.13 -14.21
N LEU A 614 3.93 24.03 -15.48
CA LEU A 614 3.01 23.80 -16.59
C LEU A 614 2.28 22.44 -16.46
N ILE A 615 3.01 21.37 -16.14
CA ILE A 615 2.44 20.02 -16.00
C ILE A 615 1.49 19.92 -14.79
N LEU A 616 1.82 20.60 -13.69
CA LEU A 616 0.99 20.69 -12.48
C LEU A 616 -0.14 21.72 -12.59
N GLN A 617 -0.18 22.50 -13.71
CA GLN A 617 -1.16 23.56 -13.94
C GLN A 617 -1.13 24.67 -12.87
N THR A 618 0.02 24.88 -12.21
CA THR A 618 0.23 25.96 -11.26
C THR A 618 0.49 27.29 -11.96
N ARG A 619 1.04 27.25 -13.20
CA ARG A 619 1.21 28.39 -14.09
C ARG A 619 0.74 28.04 -15.51
N SER A 620 0.12 29.00 -16.19
CA SER A 620 -0.27 28.83 -17.58
C SER A 620 0.94 28.96 -18.53
N PHE A 621 0.89 28.29 -19.70
CA PHE A 621 1.91 28.49 -20.73
C PHE A 621 2.04 29.97 -21.15
N GLN A 622 0.94 30.72 -21.19
CA GLN A 622 0.95 32.13 -21.52
C GLN A 622 1.73 32.98 -20.51
N ASP A 623 1.61 32.68 -19.22
CA ASP A 623 2.32 33.41 -18.18
C ASP A 623 3.82 33.08 -18.21
N ILE A 624 4.17 31.82 -18.44
CA ILE A 624 5.56 31.36 -18.60
C ILE A 624 6.21 32.04 -19.83
N ALA A 625 5.50 32.06 -20.96
CA ALA A 625 5.98 32.70 -22.18
C ALA A 625 6.13 34.23 -22.04
N LYS A 626 5.19 34.92 -21.37
CA LYS A 626 5.28 36.36 -21.07
C LYS A 626 6.47 36.69 -20.16
N ALA A 627 6.82 35.79 -19.25
CA ALA A 627 8.00 35.93 -18.40
C ALA A 627 9.31 35.69 -19.15
N GLY A 628 9.27 35.28 -20.42
CA GLY A 628 10.46 34.95 -21.21
C GLY A 628 11.09 33.61 -20.87
N GLU A 629 10.41 32.77 -20.08
CA GLU A 629 10.89 31.46 -19.61
C GLU A 629 10.61 30.32 -20.60
N ALA A 630 9.83 30.57 -21.68
CA ALA A 630 9.56 29.60 -22.74
C ALA A 630 9.66 30.25 -24.13
N LYS A 631 10.24 29.49 -25.08
CA LYS A 631 10.33 29.84 -26.51
C LYS A 631 9.89 28.63 -27.35
N VAL A 632 9.06 28.88 -28.37
CA VAL A 632 8.65 27.87 -29.35
C VAL A 632 9.26 28.21 -30.70
N GLU A 633 9.90 27.24 -31.33
CA GLU A 633 10.37 27.30 -32.71
C GLU A 633 9.68 26.20 -33.53
N GLY A 634 9.36 26.48 -34.80
CA GLY A 634 8.61 25.57 -35.68
C GLY A 634 7.10 25.76 -35.57
N ASP A 635 6.33 24.68 -35.60
CA ASP A 635 4.87 24.68 -35.61
C ASP A 635 4.26 24.57 -34.20
N PRO A 636 3.75 25.67 -33.60
CA PRO A 636 3.16 25.62 -32.25
C PRO A 636 1.93 24.70 -32.16
N SER A 637 1.24 24.44 -33.30
CA SER A 637 0.08 23.53 -33.30
C SER A 637 0.44 22.08 -32.98
N ALA A 638 1.69 21.68 -33.24
CA ALA A 638 2.19 20.36 -32.88
C ALA A 638 2.30 20.18 -31.35
N LEU A 639 2.80 21.21 -30.64
CA LEU A 639 2.82 21.21 -29.16
C LEU A 639 1.39 21.18 -28.61
N LEU A 640 0.49 22.01 -29.17
CA LEU A 640 -0.90 22.01 -28.73
C LEU A 640 -1.58 20.65 -28.94
N ALA A 641 -1.33 20.00 -30.08
CA ALA A 641 -1.87 18.67 -30.38
C ALA A 641 -1.40 17.63 -29.35
N TRP A 642 -0.11 17.66 -28.97
CA TRP A 642 0.43 16.78 -27.94
C TRP A 642 -0.23 17.02 -26.57
N PHE A 643 -0.19 18.26 -26.05
CA PHE A 643 -0.73 18.56 -24.73
C PHE A 643 -2.25 18.34 -24.65
N SER A 644 -3.00 18.58 -25.75
CA SER A 644 -4.44 18.32 -25.80
C SER A 644 -4.79 16.84 -25.85
N ALA A 645 -3.85 15.98 -26.23
CA ALA A 645 -4.03 14.54 -26.24
C ALA A 645 -3.64 13.88 -24.89
N LEU A 646 -3.17 14.64 -23.91
CA LEU A 646 -2.90 14.13 -22.57
C LEU A 646 -4.18 14.14 -21.72
N GLU A 647 -4.51 13.00 -21.14
CA GLU A 647 -5.64 12.87 -20.22
C GLU A 647 -5.21 13.04 -18.78
N THR A 648 -6.13 13.54 -17.97
CA THR A 648 -6.00 13.54 -16.51
C THR A 648 -6.95 12.48 -15.96
N ALA A 649 -6.40 11.42 -15.35
CA ALA A 649 -7.22 10.39 -14.71
C ALA A 649 -7.93 10.96 -13.48
N PRO A 650 -9.22 10.65 -13.27
CA PRO A 650 -9.88 11.01 -12.01
C PRO A 650 -9.21 10.26 -10.86
N PHE A 651 -8.98 10.97 -9.76
CA PHE A 651 -8.43 10.32 -8.56
C PHE A 651 -9.47 9.44 -7.86
N TRP A 652 -10.68 9.99 -7.67
CA TRP A 652 -11.79 9.26 -7.06
C TRP A 652 -12.55 8.47 -8.11
N PHE A 653 -12.18 7.22 -8.29
CA PHE A 653 -12.95 6.24 -9.05
C PHE A 653 -13.53 5.18 -8.11
N ASN A 654 -14.66 4.60 -8.51
CA ASN A 654 -15.31 3.56 -7.74
C ASN A 654 -14.48 2.27 -7.69
N VAL A 655 -14.51 1.58 -6.56
CA VAL A 655 -13.87 0.26 -6.34
C VAL A 655 -14.90 -0.78 -5.93
N VAL A 656 -15.86 -0.39 -5.10
CA VAL A 656 -16.87 -1.30 -4.52
C VAL A 656 -18.21 -1.29 -5.26
N GLU A 657 -18.32 -0.51 -6.30
CA GLU A 657 -19.50 -0.40 -7.19
C GLU A 657 -19.06 -0.03 -8.61
N PRO A 658 -19.92 -0.16 -9.65
CA PRO A 658 -19.61 0.20 -11.03
C PRO A 658 -19.18 1.65 -11.23
#